data_2b9692ab3e7893d6eec66f75f62b5326
#
_entry.id   2b9692ab3e7893d6eec66f75f62b5326
#
_cell.length_a   1.000
_cell.length_b   1.000
_cell.length_c   1.000
_cell.angle_alpha   90.00
_cell.angle_beta   90.00
_cell.angle_gamma   90.00
#
_symmetry.space_group_name_H-M   'P 1'
#
loop_
_entity.id
_entity.type
_entity.pdbx_description
1 polymer ?
#
loop_
_entity_poly.entity_id
_entity_poly.type
_entity_poly.pdbx_seq_one_letter_code
_entity_poly.pdbx_strand_id
1 'polypeptide(L)'
;MTKHLTLIGLIALMVSAGGFVRAQTPQPAPIPGSSAPPAQQPPLTFRAEVNYVEVDARVLDKDGKFITDLKPADFQVFEDGKAQKITAFSLVNIPVERAARPLFASQPIEPDVRTNLEGADGRIYLIVLDDLHTSALRSQRTKSAARLFIEKYIGANDTAAVVYTGGRSDASQDFTNSRRLLLQAVDKFTGRKLRSATANKIEDAGRRMNPSDPVKDMDDQERGFLARNALDTIKNLAEYLGNIRGRRKALVLFSEGIDYDINDVFNNRDATTVMDATREVLAAATRANVAVYGVDPRGLGGAIGDELIEVQSFPDDTTLGLNTGSFYNEVRLAQDSLRVLSEETGGFAAVNRNDFATAFQRIVDDNSSYYMMGYYSTNDRRDGRFRKIEVRLPNRPGLMVRARKGYVAARGRAPEAKPVPANGTSAELREAMESPLPLVSLPLATTAVVFKGPAPKGSVIVSTLVGGGGLPLEEKNGLFFNGLEALVIATDDKGKSFSSDRATMDLNMKPDTANRVKASGFRFISTLDLPPGRYQLRVGVKETTTKKAGSVTFDLTVPDFAKEKLSMSGVAITSALSGVAPTVRPKDPLEKLLPGPLSSYREFPTADEIAFFAEIYDNSASQPHKVELSATVKAEGGQTVFETKEERDSSELKGSAGGYGFTARIPLRQLAPGLYVLRVEAISRFGDRPTVATDTLFRVVPGGGQPPQASSAQSSPMQTIASDMMSNIDQARQAVARTPEEFATLWRLHAGDKPAPKVDFGSATVVAVFLGSRMSAGYSAEIVGTRRDGNALVVQWAERSPDRGDITAQVITAPARIVAIPKFAGEIRFEKIDKK
;
A
#
# COMPACT_ATOMS: atom_id res chain seq x y z
N MET A 1 27.75 -28.38 52.32
CA MET A 1 27.25 -27.99 53.66
C MET A 1 25.93 -27.31 53.41
N THR A 2 24.99 -27.88 53.70
CA THR A 2 23.88 -28.32 54.52
C THR A 2 22.57 -27.77 53.91
N LYS A 3 21.76 -28.56 53.29
CA LYS A 3 20.56 -29.32 53.75
C LYS A 3 19.64 -28.51 54.66
N HIS A 4 18.37 -28.28 54.21
CA HIS A 4 17.21 -28.79 54.94
C HIS A 4 15.94 -28.79 54.09
N LEU A 5 15.39 -29.98 53.98
CA LEU A 5 14.02 -30.37 53.69
C LEU A 5 13.11 -30.12 54.90
N THR A 6 11.82 -29.88 54.72
CA THR A 6 10.69 -30.34 55.54
C THR A 6 9.42 -29.86 54.83
N LEU A 7 8.49 -30.62 54.50
CA LEU A 7 7.61 -31.69 54.96
C LEU A 7 6.15 -31.24 54.98
N ILE A 8 5.36 -31.96 54.29
CA ILE A 8 3.93 -32.21 54.15
C ILE A 8 3.10 -31.96 55.43
N GLY A 9 1.89 -31.39 55.25
CA GLY A 9 0.80 -31.40 56.21
C GLY A 9 -0.58 -31.39 55.57
N LEU A 10 -1.13 -32.59 55.41
CA LEU A 10 -2.51 -32.89 55.00
C LEU A 10 -3.40 -32.75 56.24
N ILE A 11 -4.45 -31.89 56.22
CA ILE A 11 -5.53 -31.93 57.21
C ILE A 11 -6.86 -31.96 56.44
N ALA A 12 -7.54 -33.08 56.55
CA ALA A 12 -8.93 -33.30 56.25
C ALA A 12 -9.80 -32.80 57.42
N LEU A 13 -10.78 -31.98 57.19
CA LEU A 13 -11.80 -31.65 58.13
C LEU A 13 -13.18 -31.88 57.52
N MET A 14 -13.88 -32.87 58.05
CA MET A 14 -15.31 -33.06 57.89
C MET A 14 -16.04 -31.95 58.61
N VAL A 15 -17.03 -31.33 57.96
CA VAL A 15 -18.06 -30.58 58.66
C VAL A 15 -19.44 -31.00 58.14
N SER A 16 -20.24 -31.35 59.12
CA SER A 16 -21.58 -31.88 59.14
C SER A 16 -22.64 -30.94 58.50
N ALA A 17 -23.60 -31.54 57.84
CA ALA A 17 -24.81 -30.96 57.34
C ALA A 17 -25.67 -30.29 58.43
N GLY A 18 -25.95 -28.99 58.32
CA GLY A 18 -26.98 -28.29 59.02
C GLY A 18 -28.01 -27.77 58.06
N GLY A 19 -29.14 -28.36 57.99
CA GLY A 19 -30.25 -27.94 57.14
C GLY A 19 -30.90 -26.66 57.67
N PHE A 20 -30.97 -25.65 56.83
CA PHE A 20 -31.89 -24.51 56.99
C PHE A 20 -33.12 -24.73 56.11
N VAL A 21 -34.24 -24.99 56.75
CA VAL A 21 -35.58 -25.00 56.16
C VAL A 21 -35.96 -23.52 55.91
N ARG A 22 -36.02 -23.16 54.65
CA ARG A 22 -36.57 -21.85 54.22
C ARG A 22 -38.06 -22.03 53.96
N ALA A 23 -38.90 -21.35 54.73
CA ALA A 23 -40.34 -21.31 54.55
C ALA A 23 -40.67 -20.72 53.17
N GLN A 24 -41.40 -21.48 52.36
CA GLN A 24 -42.01 -21.00 51.12
C GLN A 24 -43.27 -20.19 51.44
N THR A 25 -43.34 -18.95 51.03
CA THR A 25 -44.56 -18.17 50.92
C THR A 25 -45.43 -18.73 49.79
N PRO A 26 -46.77 -18.87 49.98
CA PRO A 26 -47.66 -19.44 48.96
C PRO A 26 -47.77 -18.46 47.77
N GLN A 27 -47.54 -18.95 46.56
CA GLN A 27 -47.89 -18.24 45.32
C GLN A 27 -49.43 -18.19 45.15
N PRO A 28 -49.98 -17.04 44.72
CA PRO A 28 -51.39 -16.96 44.35
C PRO A 28 -51.66 -17.76 43.05
N ALA A 29 -52.83 -18.43 43.01
CA ALA A 29 -53.29 -19.23 41.90
C ALA A 29 -53.41 -18.42 40.57
N PRO A 30 -53.11 -18.99 39.40
CA PRO A 30 -53.20 -18.29 38.13
C PRO A 30 -54.68 -18.05 37.73
N ILE A 31 -54.96 -16.81 37.27
CA ILE A 31 -56.25 -16.41 36.69
C ILE A 31 -56.36 -17.09 35.30
N PRO A 32 -57.52 -17.79 35.02
CA PRO A 32 -57.67 -18.38 33.67
C PRO A 32 -58.10 -17.29 32.69
N GLY A 33 -57.25 -17.14 31.60
CA GLY A 33 -57.70 -16.34 30.45
C GLY A 33 -56.68 -15.29 29.93
N SER A 34 -55.36 -15.59 29.90
CA SER A 34 -54.41 -14.81 29.12
C SER A 34 -53.61 -15.78 28.27
N SER A 35 -53.93 -15.89 26.98
CA SER A 35 -53.13 -16.56 26.00
C SER A 35 -51.82 -15.79 25.84
N ALA A 36 -50.70 -16.38 26.31
CA ALA A 36 -49.35 -15.88 26.02
C ALA A 36 -49.14 -15.81 24.49
N PRO A 37 -48.59 -14.72 23.94
CA PRO A 37 -48.23 -14.70 22.55
C PRO A 37 -47.20 -15.82 22.27
N PRO A 38 -47.27 -16.49 21.09
CA PRO A 38 -46.37 -17.54 20.77
C PRO A 38 -44.94 -17.01 20.84
N ALA A 39 -44.04 -17.74 21.56
CA ALA A 39 -42.63 -17.43 21.61
C ALA A 39 -42.12 -17.35 20.18
N GLN A 40 -41.73 -16.16 19.74
CA GLN A 40 -41.00 -15.99 18.48
C GLN A 40 -39.68 -16.75 18.59
N GLN A 41 -39.61 -17.87 17.90
CA GLN A 41 -38.34 -18.54 17.67
C GLN A 41 -37.38 -17.53 17.02
N PRO A 42 -36.13 -17.38 17.52
CA PRO A 42 -35.15 -16.52 16.86
C PRO A 42 -35.04 -16.95 15.41
N PRO A 43 -34.99 -16.00 14.46
CA PRO A 43 -34.89 -16.35 13.06
C PRO A 43 -33.63 -17.19 12.88
N LEU A 44 -33.80 -18.38 12.33
CA LEU A 44 -32.70 -19.25 11.90
C LEU A 44 -31.91 -18.51 10.82
N THR A 45 -30.90 -17.79 11.23
CA THR A 45 -29.94 -17.18 10.32
C THR A 45 -29.04 -18.30 9.78
N PHE A 46 -29.48 -18.94 8.71
CA PHE A 46 -28.61 -19.76 7.89
C PHE A 46 -27.56 -18.81 7.29
N ARG A 47 -26.40 -18.68 7.91
CA ARG A 47 -25.18 -18.24 7.24
C ARG A 47 -24.71 -19.43 6.39
N ALA A 48 -25.26 -19.55 5.18
CA ALA A 48 -24.63 -20.34 4.15
C ALA A 48 -23.27 -19.68 3.91
N GLU A 49 -22.16 -20.35 4.25
CA GLU A 49 -20.83 -19.97 3.75
C GLU A 49 -20.88 -20.14 2.25
N VAL A 50 -21.01 -19.06 1.56
CA VAL A 50 -21.14 -19.03 0.13
C VAL A 50 -19.73 -19.13 -0.43
N ASN A 51 -19.39 -20.21 -1.16
CA ASN A 51 -18.13 -20.39 -1.87
C ASN A 51 -18.03 -19.38 -3.03
N TYR A 52 -17.72 -18.13 -2.70
CA TYR A 52 -17.49 -17.07 -3.66
C TYR A 52 -16.07 -17.16 -4.21
N VAL A 53 -15.98 -17.23 -5.55
CA VAL A 53 -14.71 -17.36 -6.27
C VAL A 53 -14.49 -16.12 -7.14
N GLU A 54 -13.38 -15.42 -6.93
CA GLU A 54 -12.93 -14.29 -7.74
C GLU A 54 -12.01 -14.81 -8.86
N VAL A 55 -12.21 -14.37 -10.09
CA VAL A 55 -11.38 -14.69 -11.24
C VAL A 55 -10.98 -13.41 -11.93
N ASP A 56 -9.69 -13.14 -11.97
CA ASP A 56 -9.11 -12.09 -12.77
C ASP A 56 -8.74 -12.63 -14.16
N ALA A 57 -9.13 -11.92 -15.19
CA ALA A 57 -8.81 -12.24 -16.56
C ALA A 57 -8.25 -11.03 -17.31
N ARG A 58 -7.06 -11.18 -17.88
CA ARG A 58 -6.48 -10.20 -18.79
C ARG A 58 -6.74 -10.63 -20.22
N VAL A 59 -7.42 -9.79 -20.99
CA VAL A 59 -7.77 -10.06 -22.38
C VAL A 59 -6.92 -9.17 -23.29
N LEU A 60 -6.17 -9.82 -24.17
CA LEU A 60 -5.22 -9.18 -25.07
C LEU A 60 -5.59 -9.44 -26.53
N ASP A 61 -5.32 -8.46 -27.39
CA ASP A 61 -5.32 -8.68 -28.82
C ASP A 61 -4.03 -9.40 -29.28
N LYS A 62 -3.91 -9.62 -30.59
CA LYS A 62 -2.73 -10.25 -31.21
C LYS A 62 -1.43 -9.45 -31.03
N ASP A 63 -1.54 -8.13 -30.78
CA ASP A 63 -0.41 -7.24 -30.57
C ASP A 63 -0.05 -7.12 -29.06
N GLY A 64 -0.76 -7.87 -28.20
CA GLY A 64 -0.54 -7.88 -26.76
C GLY A 64 -1.15 -6.69 -26.01
N LYS A 65 -2.00 -5.90 -26.67
CA LYS A 65 -2.70 -4.75 -26.07
C LYS A 65 -3.93 -5.23 -25.30
N PHE A 66 -4.15 -4.66 -24.12
CA PHE A 66 -5.32 -4.96 -23.29
C PHE A 66 -6.60 -4.38 -23.93
N ILE A 67 -7.66 -5.19 -23.97
CA ILE A 67 -8.98 -4.85 -24.50
C ILE A 67 -9.87 -4.37 -23.36
N THR A 68 -10.48 -3.19 -23.50
CA THR A 68 -11.23 -2.50 -22.43
C THR A 68 -12.75 -2.45 -22.65
N ASP A 69 -13.25 -2.92 -23.80
CA ASP A 69 -14.65 -2.76 -24.21
C ASP A 69 -15.56 -3.98 -23.99
N LEU A 70 -15.04 -5.02 -23.29
CA LEU A 70 -15.79 -6.26 -23.07
C LEU A 70 -16.83 -6.09 -21.95
N LYS A 71 -17.95 -6.78 -22.13
CA LYS A 71 -19.09 -6.81 -21.21
C LYS A 71 -19.22 -8.18 -20.53
N PRO A 72 -19.95 -8.31 -19.42
CA PRO A 72 -20.20 -9.62 -18.78
C PRO A 72 -20.71 -10.70 -19.74
N ALA A 73 -21.53 -10.32 -20.73
CA ALA A 73 -22.11 -11.23 -21.73
C ALA A 73 -21.07 -11.79 -22.72
N ASP A 74 -19.90 -11.17 -22.85
CA ASP A 74 -18.82 -11.66 -23.71
C ASP A 74 -18.07 -12.83 -23.06
N PHE A 75 -18.17 -12.97 -21.71
CA PHE A 75 -17.43 -13.96 -20.94
C PHE A 75 -18.26 -15.19 -20.59
N GLN A 76 -17.63 -16.34 -20.67
CA GLN A 76 -18.10 -17.59 -20.10
C GLN A 76 -17.04 -18.14 -19.15
N VAL A 77 -17.43 -18.42 -17.91
CA VAL A 77 -16.55 -19.01 -16.89
C VAL A 77 -17.00 -20.46 -16.67
N PHE A 78 -16.05 -21.37 -16.69
CA PHE A 78 -16.27 -22.79 -16.40
C PHE A 78 -15.42 -23.20 -15.19
N GLU A 79 -16.00 -24.00 -14.29
CA GLU A 79 -15.29 -24.68 -13.22
C GLU A 79 -15.45 -26.19 -13.41
N ASP A 80 -14.33 -26.91 -13.53
CA ASP A 80 -14.30 -28.34 -13.83
C ASP A 80 -15.19 -28.73 -15.05
N GLY A 81 -15.22 -27.85 -16.06
CA GLY A 81 -16.03 -28.02 -17.27
C GLY A 81 -17.51 -27.63 -17.13
N LYS A 82 -17.99 -27.24 -15.95
CA LYS A 82 -19.36 -26.76 -15.71
C LYS A 82 -19.42 -25.25 -15.79
N ALA A 83 -20.36 -24.72 -16.60
CA ALA A 83 -20.56 -23.26 -16.69
C ALA A 83 -21.01 -22.68 -15.36
N GLN A 84 -20.42 -21.55 -14.98
CA GLN A 84 -20.70 -20.80 -13.76
C GLN A 84 -21.37 -19.48 -14.11
N LYS A 85 -22.33 -19.05 -13.28
CA LYS A 85 -23.02 -17.76 -13.46
C LYS A 85 -22.17 -16.64 -12.88
N ILE A 86 -21.71 -15.72 -13.73
CA ILE A 86 -21.01 -14.50 -13.27
C ILE A 86 -22.02 -13.63 -12.51
N THR A 87 -21.74 -13.33 -11.23
CA THR A 87 -22.59 -12.54 -10.33
C THR A 87 -22.00 -11.17 -10.04
N ALA A 88 -20.68 -11.01 -10.21
CA ALA A 88 -19.99 -9.74 -10.12
C ALA A 88 -19.05 -9.59 -11.31
N PHE A 89 -18.95 -8.37 -11.84
CA PHE A 89 -18.09 -8.03 -12.96
C PHE A 89 -17.62 -6.60 -12.87
N SER A 90 -16.34 -6.38 -12.98
CA SER A 90 -15.74 -5.03 -13.03
C SER A 90 -14.53 -5.02 -13.95
N LEU A 91 -14.37 -3.93 -14.68
CA LEU A 91 -13.12 -3.59 -15.35
C LEU A 91 -12.25 -2.85 -14.34
N VAL A 92 -11.08 -3.40 -14.04
CA VAL A 92 -10.04 -2.76 -13.24
C VAL A 92 -9.03 -2.15 -14.20
N ASN A 93 -8.77 -0.85 -14.06
CA ASN A 93 -7.76 -0.14 -14.83
C ASN A 93 -7.10 0.92 -13.92
N ILE A 94 -5.94 0.56 -13.37
CA ILE A 94 -5.23 1.33 -12.35
C ILE A 94 -4.08 2.08 -13.04
N PRO A 95 -4.11 3.42 -13.15
CA PRO A 95 -3.00 4.18 -13.68
C PRO A 95 -1.79 4.13 -12.75
N VAL A 96 -0.59 4.29 -13.30
CA VAL A 96 0.62 4.52 -12.52
C VAL A 96 0.69 5.99 -12.18
N GLU A 97 0.38 6.34 -10.95
CA GLU A 97 0.53 7.71 -10.46
C GLU A 97 1.97 7.97 -10.03
N ARG A 98 2.49 9.14 -10.36
CA ARG A 98 3.80 9.57 -9.88
C ARG A 98 3.62 10.47 -8.67
N ALA A 99 4.43 10.25 -7.64
CA ALA A 99 4.45 11.13 -6.48
C ALA A 99 4.75 12.58 -6.92
N ALA A 100 4.00 13.52 -6.36
CA ALA A 100 4.27 14.95 -6.57
C ALA A 100 5.68 15.24 -6.05
N ARG A 101 6.54 15.73 -6.93
CA ARG A 101 7.92 16.08 -6.60
C ARG A 101 8.18 17.51 -7.06
N PRO A 102 8.45 18.45 -6.15
CA PRO A 102 8.90 19.77 -6.54
C PRO A 102 10.19 19.69 -7.35
N LEU A 103 10.34 20.51 -8.38
CA LEU A 103 11.47 20.45 -9.33
C LEU A 103 12.83 20.62 -8.65
N PHE A 104 12.88 21.35 -7.53
CA PHE A 104 14.11 21.61 -6.77
C PHE A 104 14.44 20.51 -5.74
N ALA A 105 13.50 19.61 -5.44
CA ALA A 105 13.73 18.55 -4.47
C ALA A 105 14.43 17.36 -5.10
N SER A 106 15.55 16.91 -4.51
CA SER A 106 16.28 15.72 -4.99
C SER A 106 15.49 14.43 -4.76
N GLN A 107 14.62 14.40 -3.74
CA GLN A 107 13.76 13.26 -3.40
C GLN A 107 12.31 13.72 -3.22
N PRO A 108 11.32 12.85 -3.41
CA PRO A 108 9.93 13.14 -3.07
C PRO A 108 9.81 13.48 -1.57
N ILE A 109 9.04 14.53 -1.26
CA ILE A 109 8.69 14.87 0.13
C ILE A 109 7.48 14.01 0.52
N GLU A 110 7.59 13.28 1.62
CA GLU A 110 6.50 12.43 2.10
C GLU A 110 5.35 13.28 2.65
N PRO A 111 4.08 12.98 2.31
CA PRO A 111 2.94 13.67 2.88
C PRO A 111 2.84 13.44 4.40
N ASP A 112 2.61 14.50 5.16
CA ASP A 112 2.36 14.49 6.60
C ASP A 112 0.87 14.40 6.98
N VAL A 113 0.02 14.27 5.98
CA VAL A 113 -1.41 13.90 6.08
C VAL A 113 -1.66 12.66 5.26
N ARG A 114 -2.41 11.71 5.81
CA ARG A 114 -2.83 10.48 5.13
C ARG A 114 -4.34 10.38 5.12
N THR A 115 -4.89 9.94 3.99
CA THR A 115 -6.31 9.66 3.86
C THR A 115 -6.51 8.18 3.51
N ASN A 116 -7.65 7.61 3.87
CA ASN A 116 -8.00 6.26 3.43
C ASN A 116 -8.54 6.24 1.98
N LEU A 117 -8.71 7.37 1.35
CA LEU A 117 -9.13 7.49 -0.04
C LEU A 117 -7.92 7.41 -0.99
N GLU A 118 -6.76 7.90 -0.55
CA GLU A 118 -5.50 7.76 -1.29
C GLU A 118 -4.99 6.32 -1.23
N GLY A 119 -4.63 5.75 -2.38
CA GLY A 119 -4.16 4.36 -2.48
C GLY A 119 -5.25 3.30 -2.37
N ALA A 120 -6.51 3.70 -2.11
CA ALA A 120 -7.62 2.76 -2.11
C ALA A 120 -7.79 2.04 -3.44
N ASP A 121 -7.39 2.65 -4.56
CA ASP A 121 -7.48 2.11 -5.91
C ASP A 121 -6.13 1.69 -6.50
N GLY A 122 -5.05 1.73 -5.72
CA GLY A 122 -3.70 1.33 -6.15
C GLY A 122 -3.50 -0.18 -6.22
N ARG A 123 -2.37 -0.60 -6.80
CA ARG A 123 -1.93 -1.99 -6.85
C ARG A 123 -1.34 -2.40 -5.51
N ILE A 124 -1.34 -3.71 -5.26
CA ILE A 124 -0.82 -4.29 -4.04
C ILE A 124 0.37 -5.16 -4.41
N TYR A 125 1.54 -4.80 -3.86
CA TYR A 125 2.78 -5.53 -4.06
C TYR A 125 3.31 -6.05 -2.74
N LEU A 126 3.63 -7.33 -2.70
CA LEU A 126 4.41 -7.93 -1.65
C LEU A 126 5.78 -8.31 -2.22
N ILE A 127 6.80 -7.56 -1.85
CA ILE A 127 8.18 -7.79 -2.27
C ILE A 127 8.79 -8.77 -1.27
N VAL A 128 9.09 -9.98 -1.73
CA VAL A 128 9.72 -11.02 -0.92
C VAL A 128 11.18 -11.14 -1.33
N LEU A 129 12.07 -10.88 -0.39
CA LEU A 129 13.51 -11.04 -0.56
C LEU A 129 13.94 -12.38 0.07
N ASP A 130 14.30 -13.32 -0.78
CA ASP A 130 14.67 -14.67 -0.33
C ASP A 130 16.13 -14.71 0.12
N ASP A 131 16.33 -14.39 1.39
CA ASP A 131 17.66 -14.43 2.01
C ASP A 131 18.16 -15.86 2.28
N LEU A 132 17.28 -16.85 2.25
CA LEU A 132 17.64 -18.26 2.45
C LEU A 132 18.21 -18.91 1.18
N HIS A 133 17.73 -18.51 -0.01
CA HIS A 133 18.15 -19.10 -1.30
C HIS A 133 18.81 -18.07 -2.23
N THR A 134 19.40 -17.02 -1.68
CA THR A 134 20.24 -16.07 -2.45
C THR A 134 21.64 -16.06 -1.86
N SER A 135 22.65 -16.22 -2.70
CA SER A 135 24.06 -16.18 -2.30
C SER A 135 24.44 -14.81 -1.72
N ALA A 136 25.29 -14.80 -0.69
CA ALA A 136 25.82 -13.57 -0.09
C ALA A 136 26.52 -12.68 -1.16
N LEU A 137 27.22 -13.28 -2.10
CA LEU A 137 27.93 -12.60 -3.21
C LEU A 137 26.97 -11.86 -4.16
N ARG A 138 25.72 -12.33 -4.27
CA ARG A 138 24.69 -11.76 -5.15
C ARG A 138 23.74 -10.79 -4.44
N SER A 139 23.97 -10.54 -3.13
CA SER A 139 23.13 -9.63 -2.32
C SER A 139 23.00 -8.24 -2.97
N GLN A 140 24.10 -7.68 -3.48
CA GLN A 140 24.10 -6.35 -4.11
C GLN A 140 23.28 -6.32 -5.39
N ARG A 141 23.30 -7.39 -6.18
CA ARG A 141 22.52 -7.49 -7.42
C ARG A 141 21.02 -7.62 -7.13
N THR A 142 20.68 -8.40 -6.12
CA THR A 142 19.30 -8.53 -5.62
C THR A 142 18.76 -7.18 -5.11
N LYS A 143 19.55 -6.47 -4.30
CA LYS A 143 19.21 -5.09 -3.87
C LYS A 143 18.95 -4.19 -5.06
N SER A 144 19.86 -4.17 -6.04
CA SER A 144 19.75 -3.30 -7.22
C SER A 144 18.48 -3.61 -8.03
N ALA A 145 18.12 -4.88 -8.21
CA ALA A 145 16.90 -5.29 -8.91
C ALA A 145 15.63 -4.86 -8.13
N ALA A 146 15.59 -5.10 -6.82
CA ALA A 146 14.47 -4.70 -5.98
C ALA A 146 14.32 -3.17 -5.90
N ARG A 147 15.44 -2.43 -5.76
CA ARG A 147 15.44 -0.96 -5.80
C ARG A 147 14.91 -0.44 -7.13
N LEU A 148 15.35 -1.00 -8.26
CA LEU A 148 14.87 -0.63 -9.60
C LEU A 148 13.34 -0.79 -9.70
N PHE A 149 12.80 -1.90 -9.16
CA PHE A 149 11.36 -2.13 -9.14
C PHE A 149 10.63 -1.05 -8.32
N ILE A 150 11.10 -0.77 -7.09
CA ILE A 150 10.50 0.22 -6.20
C ILE A 150 10.59 1.64 -6.78
N GLU A 151 11.75 2.04 -7.29
CA GLU A 151 12.00 3.41 -7.73
C GLU A 151 11.27 3.76 -9.03
N LYS A 152 11.15 2.81 -9.98
CA LYS A 152 10.63 3.09 -11.32
C LYS A 152 9.22 2.56 -11.57
N TYR A 153 8.81 1.48 -10.89
CA TYR A 153 7.60 0.74 -11.25
C TYR A 153 6.48 0.81 -10.20
N ILE A 154 6.79 1.15 -8.93
CA ILE A 154 5.77 1.40 -7.92
C ILE A 154 5.27 2.85 -8.06
N GLY A 155 3.95 3.01 -8.25
CA GLY A 155 3.28 4.30 -8.30
C GLY A 155 3.08 4.93 -6.91
N ALA A 156 2.68 6.20 -6.87
CA ALA A 156 2.35 6.89 -5.61
C ALA A 156 1.07 6.35 -4.98
N ASN A 157 0.16 5.83 -5.80
CA ASN A 157 -1.08 5.19 -5.39
C ASN A 157 -0.93 3.71 -5.01
N ASP A 158 0.25 3.10 -5.24
CA ASP A 158 0.49 1.69 -4.90
C ASP A 158 0.84 1.52 -3.43
N THR A 159 0.49 0.37 -2.89
CA THR A 159 0.87 -0.04 -1.55
C THR A 159 1.77 -1.28 -1.64
N ALA A 160 2.91 -1.24 -0.97
CA ALA A 160 3.85 -2.34 -0.98
C ALA A 160 4.40 -2.68 0.40
N ALA A 161 4.79 -3.93 0.60
CA ALA A 161 5.52 -4.41 1.77
C ALA A 161 6.82 -5.09 1.33
N VAL A 162 7.83 -5.13 2.20
CA VAL A 162 9.09 -5.87 1.99
C VAL A 162 9.26 -6.89 3.11
N VAL A 163 9.37 -8.16 2.76
CA VAL A 163 9.47 -9.28 3.70
C VAL A 163 10.64 -10.19 3.32
N TYR A 164 11.26 -10.83 4.32
CA TYR A 164 12.35 -11.79 4.15
C TYR A 164 11.88 -13.21 4.42
N THR A 165 12.31 -14.17 3.60
CA THR A 165 11.96 -15.60 3.80
C THR A 165 12.51 -16.18 5.09
N GLY A 166 13.65 -15.68 5.58
CA GLY A 166 14.24 -16.07 6.84
C GLY A 166 13.61 -15.49 8.11
N GLY A 167 12.44 -14.81 7.98
CA GLY A 167 11.68 -14.31 9.12
C GLY A 167 12.30 -13.11 9.85
N ARG A 168 13.17 -12.33 9.19
CA ARG A 168 13.83 -11.15 9.77
C ARG A 168 12.86 -9.96 9.89
N SER A 169 12.06 -9.94 10.96
CA SER A 169 11.13 -8.85 11.25
C SER A 169 11.81 -7.49 11.44
N ASP A 170 13.06 -7.46 11.96
CA ASP A 170 13.88 -6.25 12.14
C ASP A 170 14.31 -5.59 10.82
N ALA A 171 14.29 -6.33 9.74
CA ALA A 171 14.65 -5.85 8.40
C ALA A 171 13.42 -5.61 7.51
N SER A 172 12.29 -6.23 7.81
CA SER A 172 11.05 -6.14 7.04
C SER A 172 10.37 -4.77 7.14
N GLN A 173 9.50 -4.46 6.19
CA GLN A 173 8.64 -3.28 6.18
C GLN A 173 7.22 -3.70 5.86
N ASP A 174 6.28 -3.40 6.77
CA ASP A 174 4.83 -3.63 6.55
C ASP A 174 4.28 -2.72 5.44
N PHE A 175 3.07 -2.97 5.00
CA PHE A 175 2.44 -2.25 3.89
C PHE A 175 2.49 -0.74 4.08
N THR A 176 3.11 -0.07 3.10
CA THR A 176 3.27 1.38 3.05
C THR A 176 3.31 1.85 1.59
N ASN A 177 3.01 3.12 1.35
CA ASN A 177 3.27 3.81 0.08
C ASN A 177 4.56 4.66 0.14
N SER A 178 5.29 4.65 1.26
CA SER A 178 6.57 5.34 1.42
C SER A 178 7.70 4.56 0.73
N ARG A 179 8.15 5.06 -0.44
CA ARG A 179 9.31 4.48 -1.15
C ARG A 179 10.56 4.46 -0.30
N ARG A 180 10.77 5.48 0.53
CA ARG A 180 11.95 5.58 1.40
C ARG A 180 12.01 4.40 2.37
N LEU A 181 10.89 4.05 3.01
CA LEU A 181 10.83 2.93 3.95
C LEU A 181 11.04 1.58 3.24
N LEU A 182 10.44 1.39 2.06
CA LEU A 182 10.66 0.19 1.25
C LEU A 182 12.12 0.03 0.86
N LEU A 183 12.79 1.12 0.40
CA LEU A 183 14.20 1.11 0.04
C LEU A 183 15.10 0.84 1.24
N GLN A 184 14.82 1.42 2.40
CA GLN A 184 15.55 1.13 3.65
C GLN A 184 15.45 -0.34 4.05
N ALA A 185 14.29 -0.98 3.83
CA ALA A 185 14.16 -2.41 4.07
C ALA A 185 15.02 -3.20 3.07
N VAL A 186 14.97 -2.89 1.78
CA VAL A 186 15.81 -3.56 0.75
C VAL A 186 17.30 -3.42 1.06
N ASP A 187 17.75 -2.27 1.55
CA ASP A 187 19.18 -2.02 1.84
C ASP A 187 19.75 -2.91 2.96
N LYS A 188 18.90 -3.45 3.84
CA LYS A 188 19.30 -4.40 4.90
C LYS A 188 19.46 -5.84 4.39
N PHE A 189 19.15 -6.11 3.11
CA PHE A 189 19.20 -7.46 2.56
C PHE A 189 20.62 -8.01 2.55
N THR A 190 20.77 -9.26 2.97
CA THR A 190 21.98 -10.05 2.84
C THR A 190 21.58 -11.51 2.67
N GLY A 191 21.99 -12.10 1.55
CA GLY A 191 21.73 -13.49 1.25
C GLY A 191 22.57 -14.43 2.14
N ARG A 192 22.00 -15.60 2.42
CA ARG A 192 22.56 -16.63 3.33
C ARG A 192 22.44 -18.03 2.75
N LYS A 193 22.33 -18.14 1.41
CA LYS A 193 22.24 -19.43 0.74
C LYS A 193 23.41 -20.32 1.15
N LEU A 194 23.15 -21.59 1.39
CA LEU A 194 24.15 -22.60 1.63
C LEU A 194 25.05 -22.78 0.39
N ARG A 195 26.23 -23.33 0.61
CA ARG A 195 27.13 -23.71 -0.46
C ARG A 195 26.44 -24.66 -1.43
N SER A 196 26.84 -24.67 -2.69
CA SER A 196 26.29 -25.56 -3.71
C SER A 196 26.30 -27.04 -3.27
N ALA A 197 25.17 -27.74 -3.47
CA ALA A 197 25.08 -29.17 -3.18
C ALA A 197 26.06 -29.97 -4.02
N THR A 198 26.29 -29.55 -5.26
CA THR A 198 27.28 -30.13 -6.16
C THR A 198 28.70 -29.95 -5.62
N ALA A 199 29.05 -28.76 -5.12
CA ALA A 199 30.35 -28.48 -4.50
C ALA A 199 30.59 -29.33 -3.25
N ASN A 200 29.58 -29.49 -2.40
CA ASN A 200 29.63 -30.37 -1.22
C ASN A 200 29.86 -31.83 -1.62
N LYS A 201 29.16 -32.31 -2.65
CA LYS A 201 29.32 -33.67 -3.17
C LYS A 201 30.72 -33.91 -3.74
N ILE A 202 31.31 -32.93 -4.42
CA ILE A 202 32.69 -33.01 -4.94
C ILE A 202 33.67 -33.10 -3.77
N GLU A 203 33.50 -32.30 -2.73
CA GLU A 203 34.37 -32.32 -1.56
C GLU A 203 34.24 -33.65 -0.79
N ASP A 204 33.02 -34.18 -0.60
CA ASP A 204 32.78 -35.48 0.00
C ASP A 204 33.43 -36.63 -0.80
N ALA A 205 33.34 -36.56 -2.15
CA ALA A 205 33.99 -37.51 -3.04
C ALA A 205 35.53 -37.59 -2.82
N GLY A 206 36.15 -36.40 -2.61
CA GLY A 206 37.61 -36.32 -2.34
C GLY A 206 38.04 -36.83 -0.96
N ARG A 207 37.10 -36.91 -0.01
CA ARG A 207 37.36 -37.35 1.40
C ARG A 207 37.05 -38.80 1.66
N ARG A 208 36.35 -39.49 0.77
CA ARG A 208 35.92 -40.85 0.95
C ARG A 208 37.08 -41.84 1.05
N MET A 209 37.05 -42.72 2.03
CA MET A 209 38.03 -43.81 2.18
C MET A 209 37.67 -44.99 1.29
N ASN A 210 36.42 -45.24 1.01
CA ASN A 210 35.92 -46.31 0.16
C ASN A 210 35.21 -45.69 -1.07
N PRO A 211 35.69 -45.90 -2.31
CA PRO A 211 35.06 -45.42 -3.53
C PRO A 211 33.62 -45.91 -3.74
N SER A 212 33.24 -47.02 -3.15
CA SER A 212 31.88 -47.59 -3.28
C SER A 212 30.83 -46.90 -2.39
N ASP A 213 31.22 -46.05 -1.46
CA ASP A 213 30.26 -45.30 -0.61
C ASP A 213 29.57 -44.24 -1.44
N PRO A 214 28.23 -44.01 -1.25
CA PRO A 214 27.53 -42.98 -1.99
C PRO A 214 28.00 -41.58 -1.58
N VAL A 215 28.16 -40.70 -2.56
CA VAL A 215 28.51 -39.28 -2.35
C VAL A 215 27.32 -38.54 -1.76
N LYS A 216 27.53 -37.73 -0.74
CA LYS A 216 26.48 -37.03 0.00
C LYS A 216 26.67 -35.52 -0.03
N ASP A 217 25.56 -34.78 -0.05
CA ASP A 217 25.52 -33.39 0.35
C ASP A 217 25.48 -33.35 1.87
N MET A 218 26.49 -32.76 2.52
CA MET A 218 26.57 -32.66 3.98
C MET A 218 25.49 -31.73 4.55
N ASP A 219 25.02 -30.78 3.77
CA ASP A 219 24.01 -29.79 4.17
C ASP A 219 22.57 -30.18 3.73
N ASP A 220 22.32 -31.42 3.25
CA ASP A 220 21.02 -31.86 2.71
C ASP A 220 19.86 -31.59 3.66
N GLN A 221 20.00 -31.89 4.95
CA GLN A 221 18.93 -31.66 5.94
C GLN A 221 18.67 -30.18 6.20
N GLU A 222 19.73 -29.36 6.28
CA GLU A 222 19.61 -27.93 6.46
C GLU A 222 18.98 -27.29 5.21
N ARG A 223 19.39 -27.71 4.02
CA ARG A 223 18.81 -27.27 2.74
C ARG A 223 17.32 -27.58 2.65
N GLY A 224 16.90 -28.80 3.02
CA GLY A 224 15.49 -29.17 3.10
C GLY A 224 14.71 -28.34 4.12
N PHE A 225 15.32 -28.04 5.28
CA PHE A 225 14.72 -27.18 6.31
C PHE A 225 14.56 -25.72 5.81
N LEU A 226 15.58 -25.15 5.17
CA LEU A 226 15.52 -23.79 4.62
C LEU A 226 14.49 -23.66 3.50
N ALA A 227 14.41 -24.68 2.62
CA ALA A 227 13.40 -24.76 1.57
C ALA A 227 11.97 -24.71 2.14
N ARG A 228 11.70 -25.50 3.19
CA ARG A 228 10.39 -25.48 3.88
C ARG A 228 10.11 -24.14 4.54
N ASN A 229 11.08 -23.54 5.23
CA ASN A 229 10.91 -22.23 5.86
C ASN A 229 10.54 -21.15 4.86
N ALA A 230 11.19 -21.09 3.70
CA ALA A 230 10.86 -20.15 2.64
C ALA A 230 9.43 -20.39 2.13
N LEU A 231 9.07 -21.63 1.85
CA LEU A 231 7.74 -22.03 1.39
C LEU A 231 6.66 -21.70 2.42
N ASP A 232 6.87 -22.02 3.70
CA ASP A 232 5.93 -21.68 4.78
C ASP A 232 5.75 -20.16 4.93
N THR A 233 6.82 -19.39 4.78
CA THR A 233 6.74 -17.92 4.78
C THR A 233 5.87 -17.44 3.62
N ILE A 234 6.11 -17.91 2.39
CA ILE A 234 5.32 -17.53 1.22
C ILE A 234 3.85 -17.94 1.39
N LYS A 235 3.57 -19.14 1.93
CA LYS A 235 2.21 -19.60 2.22
C LYS A 235 1.48 -18.66 3.19
N ASN A 236 2.11 -18.36 4.34
CA ASN A 236 1.52 -17.50 5.36
C ASN A 236 1.24 -16.09 4.84
N LEU A 237 2.14 -15.56 4.00
CA LEU A 237 1.95 -14.28 3.32
C LEU A 237 0.78 -14.32 2.33
N ALA A 238 0.64 -15.39 1.56
CA ALA A 238 -0.48 -15.58 0.66
C ALA A 238 -1.82 -15.67 1.41
N GLU A 239 -1.86 -16.41 2.53
CA GLU A 239 -3.05 -16.51 3.39
C GLU A 239 -3.42 -15.16 4.00
N TYR A 240 -2.43 -14.39 4.48
CA TYR A 240 -2.65 -13.03 4.99
C TYR A 240 -3.27 -12.11 3.92
N LEU A 241 -2.76 -12.15 2.69
CA LEU A 241 -3.29 -11.41 1.55
C LEU A 241 -4.70 -11.88 1.14
N GLY A 242 -5.11 -13.09 1.51
CA GLY A 242 -6.45 -13.63 1.25
C GLY A 242 -7.59 -12.82 1.86
N ASN A 243 -7.30 -12.03 2.91
CA ASN A 243 -8.28 -11.12 3.54
C ASN A 243 -8.62 -9.90 2.67
N ILE A 244 -7.80 -9.59 1.66
CA ILE A 244 -8.05 -8.51 0.70
C ILE A 244 -8.89 -9.07 -0.44
N ARG A 245 -10.13 -8.59 -0.60
CA ARG A 245 -11.05 -9.01 -1.67
C ARG A 245 -11.16 -7.96 -2.79
N GLY A 246 -11.63 -8.40 -3.95
CA GLY A 246 -11.93 -7.52 -5.09
C GLY A 246 -10.69 -6.97 -5.81
N ARG A 247 -9.48 -7.50 -5.54
CA ARG A 247 -8.23 -7.04 -6.13
C ARG A 247 -7.25 -8.17 -6.40
N ARG A 248 -6.50 -8.02 -7.49
CA ARG A 248 -5.32 -8.83 -7.75
C ARG A 248 -4.18 -8.40 -6.84
N LYS A 249 -3.45 -9.36 -6.30
CA LYS A 249 -2.29 -9.14 -5.42
C LYS A 249 -1.06 -9.75 -6.08
N ALA A 250 0.03 -8.99 -6.13
CA ALA A 250 1.28 -9.41 -6.71
C ALA A 250 2.32 -9.72 -5.62
N LEU A 251 2.81 -10.95 -5.56
CA LEU A 251 3.98 -11.32 -4.77
C LEU A 251 5.18 -11.35 -5.70
N VAL A 252 6.11 -10.41 -5.54
CA VAL A 252 7.35 -10.31 -6.33
C VAL A 252 8.48 -10.95 -5.53
N LEU A 253 8.85 -12.17 -5.90
CA LEU A 253 9.85 -13.00 -5.21
C LEU A 253 11.23 -12.81 -5.87
N PHE A 254 12.14 -12.12 -5.18
CA PHE A 254 13.55 -12.04 -5.57
C PHE A 254 14.30 -13.21 -4.93
N SER A 255 14.63 -14.22 -5.73
CA SER A 255 15.23 -15.47 -5.27
C SER A 255 16.02 -16.13 -6.40
N GLU A 256 17.08 -16.84 -6.05
CA GLU A 256 17.74 -17.76 -6.98
C GLU A 256 16.95 -19.06 -7.18
N GLY A 257 15.86 -19.24 -6.42
CA GLY A 257 15.01 -20.41 -6.43
C GLY A 257 15.47 -21.49 -5.46
N ILE A 258 14.56 -22.41 -5.13
CA ILE A 258 14.81 -23.51 -4.23
C ILE A 258 15.64 -24.56 -4.95
N ASP A 259 16.84 -24.80 -4.45
CA ASP A 259 17.83 -25.71 -5.02
C ASP A 259 17.75 -27.14 -4.42
N TYR A 260 16.65 -27.49 -3.75
CA TYR A 260 16.40 -28.82 -3.22
C TYR A 260 15.71 -29.73 -4.25
N ASP A 261 16.35 -30.85 -4.60
CA ASP A 261 15.80 -31.77 -5.60
C ASP A 261 14.69 -32.64 -5.04
N ILE A 262 13.45 -32.24 -5.32
CA ILE A 262 12.23 -32.96 -4.90
C ILE A 262 11.95 -34.22 -5.73
N ASN A 263 12.65 -34.45 -6.83
CA ASN A 263 12.48 -35.63 -7.68
C ASN A 263 13.33 -36.80 -7.22
N ASP A 264 14.43 -36.53 -6.52
CA ASP A 264 15.31 -37.56 -5.98
C ASP A 264 14.87 -37.96 -4.55
N VAL A 265 13.71 -38.62 -4.46
CA VAL A 265 13.12 -39.04 -3.18
C VAL A 265 13.93 -40.15 -2.47
N PHE A 266 14.89 -40.78 -3.14
CA PHE A 266 15.70 -41.84 -2.56
C PHE A 266 16.92 -41.29 -1.82
N ASN A 267 17.53 -40.23 -2.31
CA ASN A 267 18.71 -39.62 -1.71
C ASN A 267 18.38 -38.38 -0.86
N ASN A 268 17.27 -37.68 -1.15
CA ASN A 268 16.88 -36.46 -0.46
C ASN A 268 15.73 -36.74 0.52
N ARG A 269 16.03 -36.75 1.82
CA ARG A 269 15.09 -37.18 2.89
C ARG A 269 13.82 -36.31 2.95
N ASP A 270 13.97 -34.99 2.69
CA ASP A 270 12.89 -34.03 2.82
C ASP A 270 12.15 -33.77 1.49
N ALA A 271 12.48 -34.49 0.41
CA ALA A 271 11.89 -34.27 -0.92
C ALA A 271 10.36 -34.26 -0.91
N THR A 272 9.74 -35.26 -0.28
CA THR A 272 8.27 -35.35 -0.16
C THR A 272 7.70 -34.18 0.63
N THR A 273 8.37 -33.78 1.73
CA THR A 273 7.92 -32.69 2.59
C THR A 273 8.02 -31.33 1.88
N VAL A 274 9.11 -31.09 1.15
CA VAL A 274 9.28 -29.86 0.34
C VAL A 274 8.26 -29.80 -0.80
N MET A 275 7.99 -30.96 -1.45
CA MET A 275 6.95 -31.06 -2.48
C MET A 275 5.54 -30.75 -1.91
N ASP A 276 5.22 -31.26 -0.73
CA ASP A 276 3.93 -30.98 -0.08
C ASP A 276 3.83 -29.52 0.35
N ALA A 277 4.90 -28.92 0.89
CA ALA A 277 4.96 -27.48 1.21
C ALA A 277 4.76 -26.61 -0.06
N THR A 278 5.35 -27.02 -1.19
CA THR A 278 5.13 -26.34 -2.48
C THR A 278 3.65 -26.39 -2.89
N ARG A 279 3.00 -27.55 -2.76
CA ARG A 279 1.55 -27.67 -3.03
C ARG A 279 0.70 -26.80 -2.11
N GLU A 280 1.07 -26.68 -0.84
CA GLU A 280 0.38 -25.80 0.10
C GLU A 280 0.52 -24.31 -0.25
N VAL A 281 1.71 -23.87 -0.67
CA VAL A 281 1.92 -22.51 -1.21
C VAL A 281 0.99 -22.25 -2.40
N LEU A 282 0.97 -23.14 -3.39
CA LEU A 282 0.13 -23.01 -4.57
C LEU A 282 -1.36 -22.97 -4.20
N ALA A 283 -1.76 -23.79 -3.24
CA ALA A 283 -3.14 -23.81 -2.73
C ALA A 283 -3.50 -22.50 -2.02
N ALA A 284 -2.62 -21.94 -1.18
CA ALA A 284 -2.84 -20.69 -0.49
C ALA A 284 -2.89 -19.51 -1.47
N ALA A 285 -1.90 -19.39 -2.35
CA ALA A 285 -1.80 -18.31 -3.32
C ALA A 285 -2.99 -18.28 -4.29
N THR A 286 -3.39 -19.45 -4.83
CA THR A 286 -4.53 -19.53 -5.76
C THR A 286 -5.86 -19.24 -5.07
N ARG A 287 -6.09 -19.66 -3.82
CA ARG A 287 -7.29 -19.29 -3.06
C ARG A 287 -7.36 -17.80 -2.77
N ALA A 288 -6.22 -17.22 -2.41
CA ALA A 288 -6.11 -15.80 -2.07
C ALA A 288 -6.09 -14.86 -3.28
N ASN A 289 -6.12 -15.37 -4.51
CA ASN A 289 -5.91 -14.59 -5.74
C ASN A 289 -4.60 -13.78 -5.71
N VAL A 290 -3.51 -14.45 -5.30
CA VAL A 290 -2.14 -13.91 -5.28
C VAL A 290 -1.37 -14.49 -6.45
N ALA A 291 -0.88 -13.64 -7.35
CA ALA A 291 0.00 -14.03 -8.44
C ALA A 291 1.47 -13.89 -7.98
N VAL A 292 2.25 -14.96 -8.11
CA VAL A 292 3.69 -14.96 -7.78
C VAL A 292 4.49 -14.62 -9.03
N TYR A 293 5.42 -13.67 -8.91
CA TYR A 293 6.36 -13.27 -9.94
C TYR A 293 7.78 -13.52 -9.44
N GLY A 294 8.43 -14.56 -9.97
CA GLY A 294 9.83 -14.89 -9.62
C GLY A 294 10.82 -14.01 -10.38
N VAL A 295 11.80 -13.48 -9.69
CA VAL A 295 12.90 -12.69 -10.28
C VAL A 295 14.22 -13.30 -9.83
N ASP A 296 14.91 -13.94 -10.77
CA ASP A 296 16.22 -14.55 -10.54
C ASP A 296 17.33 -13.51 -10.71
N PRO A 297 18.06 -13.13 -9.65
CA PRO A 297 19.10 -12.10 -9.74
C PRO A 297 20.38 -12.56 -10.44
N ARG A 298 20.57 -13.86 -10.74
CA ARG A 298 21.78 -14.39 -11.35
C ARG A 298 22.07 -13.83 -12.75
N GLY A 299 21.01 -13.59 -13.55
CA GLY A 299 21.14 -13.05 -14.91
C GLY A 299 21.61 -14.09 -15.95
N LEU A 300 22.06 -13.59 -17.13
CA LEU A 300 22.56 -14.41 -18.22
C LEU A 300 24.01 -14.88 -17.94
N GLY A 301 24.25 -16.18 -17.99
CA GLY A 301 25.62 -16.74 -18.09
C GLY A 301 26.50 -16.64 -16.85
N GLY A 302 26.07 -15.90 -15.79
CA GLY A 302 26.85 -15.75 -14.56
C GLY A 302 26.53 -16.75 -13.45
N ALA A 303 25.63 -17.69 -13.74
CA ALA A 303 25.05 -18.55 -12.73
C ALA A 303 26.04 -19.54 -12.08
N ILE A 304 27.13 -19.86 -12.73
CA ILE A 304 28.02 -20.93 -12.28
C ILE A 304 29.42 -20.43 -11.92
N GLY A 305 29.78 -19.21 -12.34
CA GLY A 305 31.12 -18.68 -12.09
C GLY A 305 31.50 -18.64 -10.63
N ASP A 306 30.57 -18.26 -9.78
CA ASP A 306 30.80 -18.16 -8.33
C ASP A 306 30.89 -19.55 -7.70
N GLU A 307 30.03 -20.50 -8.12
CA GLU A 307 30.04 -21.88 -7.64
C GLU A 307 31.29 -22.65 -8.10
N LEU A 308 31.80 -22.36 -9.31
CA LEU A 308 33.05 -22.97 -9.80
C LEU A 308 34.28 -22.48 -9.02
N ILE A 309 34.27 -21.26 -8.49
CA ILE A 309 35.37 -20.75 -7.64
C ILE A 309 35.48 -21.54 -6.33
N GLU A 310 34.34 -22.10 -5.84
CA GLU A 310 34.29 -22.88 -4.61
C GLU A 310 34.94 -24.26 -4.75
N VAL A 311 35.23 -24.72 -5.97
CA VAL A 311 35.77 -26.06 -6.26
C VAL A 311 37.18 -25.94 -6.80
N GLN A 312 38.13 -26.55 -6.10
CA GLN A 312 39.54 -26.54 -6.52
C GLN A 312 39.85 -27.49 -7.69
N SER A 313 39.19 -28.66 -7.70
CA SER A 313 39.31 -29.68 -8.75
C SER A 313 38.13 -30.62 -8.76
N PHE A 314 37.81 -31.17 -9.94
CA PHE A 314 36.79 -32.24 -10.03
C PHE A 314 37.40 -33.61 -9.70
N PRO A 315 36.60 -34.57 -9.21
CA PRO A 315 37.04 -35.93 -9.00
C PRO A 315 37.45 -36.59 -10.33
N ASP A 316 38.53 -37.39 -10.32
CA ASP A 316 38.97 -38.16 -11.49
C ASP A 316 38.04 -39.31 -11.85
N ASP A 317 37.13 -39.69 -10.95
CA ASP A 317 36.12 -40.75 -11.14
C ASP A 317 34.94 -40.24 -12.00
N THR A 318 34.96 -40.60 -13.28
CA THR A 318 33.92 -40.25 -14.26
C THR A 318 32.57 -40.94 -13.99
N THR A 319 32.56 -42.01 -13.18
CA THR A 319 31.28 -42.70 -12.83
C THR A 319 30.42 -41.93 -11.86
N LEU A 320 30.97 -40.96 -11.12
CA LEU A 320 30.25 -40.11 -10.19
C LEU A 320 29.35 -39.07 -10.88
N GLY A 321 29.59 -38.77 -12.15
CA GLY A 321 28.87 -37.75 -12.90
C GLY A 321 29.01 -36.35 -12.34
N LEU A 322 29.99 -36.08 -11.45
CA LEU A 322 30.23 -34.77 -10.85
C LEU A 322 31.12 -33.93 -11.74
N ASN A 323 30.54 -33.00 -12.48
CA ASN A 323 31.20 -32.12 -13.41
C ASN A 323 30.53 -30.77 -13.52
N THR A 324 30.97 -29.92 -14.40
CA THR A 324 30.37 -28.61 -14.66
C THR A 324 28.85 -28.72 -14.99
N GLY A 325 28.44 -29.80 -15.66
CA GLY A 325 27.02 -30.06 -15.95
C GLY A 325 26.13 -30.23 -14.71
N SER A 326 26.71 -30.71 -13.61
CA SER A 326 26.01 -30.89 -12.34
C SER A 326 25.59 -29.53 -11.74
N PHE A 327 26.46 -28.51 -11.84
CA PHE A 327 26.12 -27.13 -11.42
C PHE A 327 25.03 -26.54 -12.32
N TYR A 328 25.06 -26.77 -13.63
CA TYR A 328 23.99 -26.33 -14.52
C TYR A 328 22.65 -26.98 -14.18
N ASN A 329 22.67 -28.24 -13.80
CA ASN A 329 21.45 -28.96 -13.36
C ASN A 329 20.92 -28.38 -12.05
N GLU A 330 21.77 -28.05 -11.09
CA GLU A 330 21.37 -27.41 -9.82
C GLU A 330 20.72 -26.04 -10.07
N VAL A 331 21.32 -25.21 -10.91
CA VAL A 331 20.77 -23.91 -11.32
C VAL A 331 19.42 -24.09 -12.02
N ARG A 332 19.30 -25.07 -12.93
CA ARG A 332 18.05 -25.35 -13.65
C ARG A 332 16.94 -25.77 -12.69
N LEU A 333 17.26 -26.65 -11.75
CA LEU A 333 16.33 -27.10 -10.73
C LEU A 333 15.79 -25.92 -9.91
N ALA A 334 16.67 -25.03 -9.46
CA ALA A 334 16.30 -23.83 -8.74
C ALA A 334 15.41 -22.90 -9.58
N GLN A 335 15.71 -22.69 -10.86
CA GLN A 335 14.88 -21.89 -11.77
C GLN A 335 13.52 -22.54 -12.04
N ASP A 336 13.47 -23.87 -12.12
CA ASP A 336 12.20 -24.60 -12.32
C ASP A 336 11.27 -24.45 -11.10
N SER A 337 11.82 -24.38 -9.88
CA SER A 337 11.03 -24.07 -8.69
C SER A 337 10.36 -22.69 -8.78
N LEU A 338 11.09 -21.67 -9.26
CA LEU A 338 10.53 -20.33 -9.51
C LEU A 338 9.45 -20.35 -10.59
N ARG A 339 9.66 -21.10 -11.67
CA ARG A 339 8.65 -21.24 -12.74
C ARG A 339 7.37 -21.86 -12.23
N VAL A 340 7.47 -22.96 -11.48
CA VAL A 340 6.32 -23.66 -10.91
C VAL A 340 5.52 -22.74 -9.99
N LEU A 341 6.18 -22.07 -9.04
CA LEU A 341 5.52 -21.14 -8.11
C LEU A 341 4.84 -19.99 -8.85
N SER A 342 5.44 -19.49 -9.90
CA SER A 342 4.93 -18.34 -10.64
C SER A 342 3.80 -18.72 -11.61
N GLU A 343 4.01 -19.70 -12.48
CA GLU A 343 3.07 -20.05 -13.57
C GLU A 343 1.77 -20.65 -13.05
N GLU A 344 1.85 -21.50 -12.00
CA GLU A 344 0.65 -22.10 -11.42
C GLU A 344 -0.21 -21.10 -10.63
N THR A 345 0.36 -19.96 -10.23
CA THR A 345 -0.39 -18.88 -9.54
C THR A 345 -0.85 -17.77 -10.47
N GLY A 346 -0.57 -17.87 -11.77
CA GLY A 346 -0.99 -16.90 -12.79
C GLY A 346 -0.02 -15.73 -13.00
N GLY A 347 1.21 -15.83 -12.45
CA GLY A 347 2.32 -14.93 -12.74
C GLY A 347 3.30 -15.52 -13.77
N PHE A 348 4.58 -15.15 -13.66
CA PHE A 348 5.67 -15.69 -14.48
C PHE A 348 7.02 -15.53 -13.76
N ALA A 349 8.02 -16.32 -14.15
CA ALA A 349 9.38 -16.21 -13.66
C ALA A 349 10.28 -15.47 -14.67
N ALA A 350 10.98 -14.43 -14.19
CA ALA A 350 12.02 -13.71 -14.94
C ALA A 350 13.37 -14.34 -14.63
N VAL A 351 13.72 -15.37 -15.40
CA VAL A 351 14.97 -16.13 -15.29
C VAL A 351 15.82 -15.96 -16.54
N ASN A 352 17.13 -16.18 -16.43
CA ASN A 352 18.08 -16.12 -17.54
C ASN A 352 18.04 -14.78 -18.32
N ARG A 353 17.99 -13.64 -17.61
CA ARG A 353 18.00 -12.31 -18.22
C ARG A 353 18.76 -11.28 -17.39
N ASN A 354 19.44 -10.36 -18.07
CA ASN A 354 20.11 -9.21 -17.43
C ASN A 354 19.22 -7.98 -17.39
N ASP A 355 18.24 -7.86 -18.29
CA ASP A 355 17.28 -6.78 -18.33
C ASP A 355 16.00 -7.20 -17.60
N PHE A 356 15.78 -6.59 -16.44
CA PHE A 356 14.54 -6.76 -15.65
C PHE A 356 13.46 -5.75 -16.04
N ALA A 357 13.76 -4.70 -16.78
CA ALA A 357 12.81 -3.62 -17.09
C ALA A 357 11.56 -4.15 -17.80
N THR A 358 11.73 -4.99 -18.82
CA THR A 358 10.61 -5.62 -19.54
C THR A 358 9.78 -6.52 -18.65
N ALA A 359 10.41 -7.27 -17.73
CA ALA A 359 9.71 -8.12 -16.78
C ALA A 359 8.93 -7.28 -15.76
N PHE A 360 9.54 -6.22 -15.23
CA PHE A 360 8.88 -5.32 -14.28
C PHE A 360 7.71 -4.56 -14.90
N GLN A 361 7.86 -4.09 -16.14
CA GLN A 361 6.76 -3.47 -16.87
C GLN A 361 5.59 -4.46 -17.04
N ARG A 362 5.88 -5.73 -17.40
CA ARG A 362 4.87 -6.76 -17.51
C ARG A 362 4.16 -7.05 -16.17
N ILE A 363 4.90 -7.07 -15.04
CA ILE A 363 4.29 -7.20 -13.70
C ILE A 363 3.31 -6.07 -13.45
N VAL A 364 3.72 -4.83 -13.74
CA VAL A 364 2.85 -3.66 -13.60
C VAL A 364 1.62 -3.78 -14.49
N ASP A 365 1.79 -4.11 -15.76
CA ASP A 365 0.71 -4.24 -16.73
C ASP A 365 -0.28 -5.34 -16.35
N ASP A 366 0.20 -6.49 -15.88
CA ASP A 366 -0.63 -7.61 -15.43
C ASP A 366 -1.49 -7.26 -14.20
N ASN A 367 -1.01 -6.32 -13.37
CA ASN A 367 -1.72 -5.87 -12.16
C ASN A 367 -2.45 -4.54 -12.33
N SER A 368 -2.29 -3.87 -13.48
CA SER A 368 -2.94 -2.57 -13.77
C SER A 368 -4.27 -2.72 -14.50
N SER A 369 -4.39 -3.66 -15.44
CA SER A 369 -5.55 -3.73 -16.33
C SER A 369 -6.01 -5.17 -16.49
N TYR A 370 -7.21 -5.47 -15.95
CA TYR A 370 -7.82 -6.79 -15.99
C TYR A 370 -9.33 -6.71 -15.73
N TYR A 371 -10.06 -7.77 -16.12
CA TYR A 371 -11.45 -7.97 -15.75
C TYR A 371 -11.53 -8.81 -14.49
N MET A 372 -12.19 -8.31 -13.47
CA MET A 372 -12.51 -9.06 -12.27
C MET A 372 -13.91 -9.62 -12.37
N MET A 373 -14.04 -10.93 -12.28
CA MET A 373 -15.31 -11.66 -12.29
C MET A 373 -15.48 -12.40 -10.99
N GLY A 374 -16.71 -12.46 -10.50
CA GLY A 374 -17.05 -13.23 -9.31
C GLY A 374 -18.21 -14.17 -9.61
N TYR A 375 -18.14 -15.40 -9.09
CA TYR A 375 -19.23 -16.36 -9.14
C TYR A 375 -19.31 -17.17 -7.85
N TYR A 376 -20.47 -17.72 -7.60
CA TYR A 376 -20.67 -18.69 -6.53
C TYR A 376 -20.51 -20.09 -7.11
N SER A 377 -19.47 -20.82 -6.65
CA SER A 377 -19.21 -22.16 -7.15
C SER A 377 -20.41 -23.09 -6.93
N THR A 378 -20.79 -23.82 -7.96
CA THR A 378 -21.81 -24.88 -7.88
C THR A 378 -21.28 -26.15 -7.20
N ASN A 379 -19.98 -26.21 -6.88
CA ASN A 379 -19.33 -27.30 -6.19
C ASN A 379 -18.94 -26.85 -4.76
N ASP A 380 -19.75 -27.23 -3.77
CA ASP A 380 -19.58 -26.87 -2.36
C ASP A 380 -18.66 -27.83 -1.57
N ARG A 381 -18.08 -28.84 -2.23
CA ARG A 381 -17.24 -29.82 -1.56
C ARG A 381 -15.93 -29.21 -1.04
N ARG A 382 -15.69 -29.37 0.23
CA ARG A 382 -14.44 -28.97 0.91
C ARG A 382 -13.47 -30.14 0.99
N ASP A 383 -13.04 -30.64 -0.17
CA ASP A 383 -12.24 -31.86 -0.33
C ASP A 383 -10.74 -31.60 -0.54
N GLY A 384 -10.32 -30.34 -0.62
CA GLY A 384 -8.92 -29.99 -0.86
C GLY A 384 -8.45 -30.26 -2.29
N ARG A 385 -9.37 -30.53 -3.24
CA ARG A 385 -9.01 -30.81 -4.62
C ARG A 385 -8.89 -29.52 -5.44
N PHE A 386 -8.05 -29.59 -6.45
CA PHE A 386 -7.93 -28.51 -7.42
C PHE A 386 -9.21 -28.39 -8.26
N ARG A 387 -9.69 -27.17 -8.43
CA ARG A 387 -10.83 -26.79 -9.29
C ARG A 387 -10.27 -26.06 -10.49
N LYS A 388 -10.39 -26.66 -11.67
CA LYS A 388 -9.92 -26.04 -12.92
C LYS A 388 -10.87 -24.91 -13.31
N ILE A 389 -10.33 -23.71 -13.55
CA ILE A 389 -11.07 -22.58 -14.10
C ILE A 389 -10.69 -22.39 -15.56
N GLU A 390 -11.69 -22.14 -16.39
CA GLU A 390 -11.51 -21.78 -17.79
C GLU A 390 -12.40 -20.58 -18.12
N VAL A 391 -11.78 -19.52 -18.67
CA VAL A 391 -12.48 -18.32 -19.13
C VAL A 391 -12.45 -18.29 -20.64
N ARG A 392 -13.63 -18.21 -21.26
CA ARG A 392 -13.80 -18.20 -22.73
C ARG A 392 -14.51 -16.94 -23.18
N LEU A 393 -14.20 -16.52 -24.41
CA LEU A 393 -14.80 -15.40 -25.11
C LEU A 393 -15.41 -15.89 -26.46
N PRO A 394 -16.56 -16.58 -26.44
CA PRO A 394 -17.11 -17.22 -27.65
C PRO A 394 -17.42 -16.22 -28.77
N ASN A 395 -17.82 -15.01 -28.44
CA ASN A 395 -18.21 -13.96 -29.39
C ASN A 395 -17.06 -13.08 -29.86
N ARG A 396 -15.82 -13.33 -29.41
CA ARG A 396 -14.63 -12.51 -29.69
C ARG A 396 -13.45 -13.40 -30.12
N PRO A 397 -13.51 -14.04 -31.30
CA PRO A 397 -12.42 -14.88 -31.77
C PRO A 397 -11.14 -14.07 -32.02
N GLY A 398 -9.99 -14.66 -31.75
CA GLY A 398 -8.68 -14.03 -31.95
C GLY A 398 -8.16 -13.24 -30.76
N LEU A 399 -8.92 -13.10 -29.69
CA LEU A 399 -8.42 -12.53 -28.42
C LEU A 399 -7.78 -13.60 -27.54
N MET A 400 -6.70 -13.22 -26.89
CA MET A 400 -5.97 -14.09 -25.94
C MET A 400 -6.45 -13.79 -24.52
N VAL A 401 -6.96 -14.81 -23.83
CA VAL A 401 -7.35 -14.70 -22.42
C VAL A 401 -6.24 -15.26 -21.54
N ARG A 402 -5.75 -14.43 -20.60
CA ARG A 402 -4.85 -14.87 -19.52
C ARG A 402 -5.61 -14.78 -18.21
N ALA A 403 -5.89 -15.93 -17.61
CA ALA A 403 -6.52 -16.05 -16.30
C ALA A 403 -5.80 -17.13 -15.50
N ARG A 404 -5.98 -17.17 -14.20
CA ARG A 404 -5.46 -18.27 -13.38
C ARG A 404 -6.10 -19.60 -13.81
N LYS A 405 -5.32 -20.68 -13.75
CA LYS A 405 -5.75 -22.01 -14.20
C LYS A 405 -6.82 -22.65 -13.28
N GLY A 406 -6.95 -22.16 -12.05
CA GLY A 406 -7.87 -22.71 -11.06
C GLY A 406 -7.52 -22.31 -9.63
N TYR A 407 -8.11 -23.03 -8.69
CA TYR A 407 -7.82 -22.88 -7.25
C TYR A 407 -7.97 -24.22 -6.54
N VAL A 408 -7.34 -24.35 -5.37
CA VAL A 408 -7.53 -25.53 -4.51
C VAL A 408 -8.68 -25.25 -3.55
N ALA A 409 -9.71 -26.11 -3.58
CA ALA A 409 -10.84 -26.00 -2.68
C ALA A 409 -10.40 -26.10 -1.21
N ALA A 410 -11.13 -25.46 -0.31
CA ALA A 410 -10.86 -25.59 1.11
C ALA A 410 -10.98 -27.05 1.55
N ARG A 411 -10.25 -27.45 2.61
CA ARG A 411 -10.30 -28.79 3.18
C ARG A 411 -10.92 -28.76 4.57
N GLY A 412 -11.77 -29.72 4.88
CA GLY A 412 -12.35 -29.90 6.21
C GLY A 412 -13.49 -28.92 6.54
N ARG A 413 -13.89 -28.88 7.82
CA ARG A 413 -14.98 -28.02 8.30
C ARG A 413 -14.58 -26.54 8.29
N ALA A 414 -15.53 -25.66 8.01
CA ALA A 414 -15.32 -24.22 8.15
C ALA A 414 -14.90 -23.84 9.58
N PRO A 415 -13.97 -22.90 9.76
CA PRO A 415 -13.63 -22.40 11.08
C PRO A 415 -14.88 -21.78 11.73
N GLU A 416 -15.21 -22.17 12.94
CA GLU A 416 -16.25 -21.53 13.72
C GLU A 416 -15.80 -20.10 14.07
N ALA A 417 -16.69 -19.11 13.86
CA ALA A 417 -16.41 -17.74 14.27
C ALA A 417 -16.18 -17.70 15.78
N LYS A 418 -14.98 -17.31 16.21
CA LYS A 418 -14.69 -17.15 17.64
C LYS A 418 -15.62 -16.08 18.23
N PRO A 419 -16.28 -16.36 19.37
CA PRO A 419 -17.13 -15.37 20.03
C PRO A 419 -16.29 -14.14 20.40
N VAL A 420 -16.80 -12.96 20.08
CA VAL A 420 -16.17 -11.69 20.44
C VAL A 420 -16.38 -11.46 21.94
N PRO A 421 -15.33 -11.16 22.74
CA PRO A 421 -15.49 -10.82 24.14
C PRO A 421 -16.44 -9.61 24.30
N ALA A 422 -17.36 -9.67 25.25
CA ALA A 422 -18.41 -8.65 25.45
C ALA A 422 -17.89 -7.22 25.71
N ASN A 423 -16.62 -7.09 26.16
CA ASN A 423 -15.97 -5.81 26.47
C ASN A 423 -14.82 -5.46 25.51
N GLY A 424 -14.78 -6.08 24.34
CA GLY A 424 -13.73 -5.88 23.32
C GLY A 424 -14.11 -4.88 22.23
N THR A 425 -13.14 -4.54 21.39
CA THR A 425 -13.34 -3.80 20.13
C THR A 425 -14.33 -4.53 19.24
N SER A 426 -15.28 -3.81 18.61
CA SER A 426 -16.29 -4.39 17.71
C SER A 426 -15.62 -5.16 16.56
N ALA A 427 -16.33 -6.15 15.99
CA ALA A 427 -15.80 -6.99 14.93
C ALA A 427 -15.38 -6.17 13.69
N GLU A 428 -16.20 -5.20 13.32
CA GLU A 428 -15.98 -4.32 12.16
C GLU A 428 -14.76 -3.39 12.37
N LEU A 429 -14.60 -2.85 13.60
CA LEU A 429 -13.43 -2.02 13.91
C LEU A 429 -12.15 -2.87 13.99
N ARG A 430 -12.25 -4.09 14.47
CA ARG A 430 -11.12 -5.03 14.46
C ARG A 430 -10.70 -5.37 13.03
N GLU A 431 -11.66 -5.70 12.16
CA GLU A 431 -11.41 -5.93 10.74
C GLU A 431 -10.71 -4.71 10.10
N ALA A 432 -11.16 -3.49 10.43
CA ALA A 432 -10.55 -2.26 9.95
C ALA A 432 -9.09 -2.09 10.44
N MET A 433 -8.79 -2.53 11.65
CA MET A 433 -7.46 -2.44 12.25
C MET A 433 -6.51 -3.57 11.81
N GLU A 434 -7.04 -4.73 11.47
CA GLU A 434 -6.27 -5.91 11.03
C GLU A 434 -6.09 -5.94 9.50
N SER A 435 -6.92 -5.19 8.76
CA SER A 435 -6.83 -5.13 7.30
C SER A 435 -5.48 -4.56 6.85
N PRO A 436 -4.77 -5.23 5.92
CA PRO A 436 -3.53 -4.72 5.36
C PRO A 436 -3.73 -3.47 4.50
N LEU A 437 -4.95 -3.22 4.05
CA LEU A 437 -5.33 -2.02 3.30
C LEU A 437 -6.31 -1.16 4.10
N PRO A 438 -6.27 0.17 3.90
CA PRO A 438 -7.25 1.07 4.47
C PRO A 438 -8.68 0.71 4.06
N LEU A 439 -9.63 0.68 5.01
CA LEU A 439 -11.04 0.59 4.71
C LEU A 439 -11.59 1.98 4.38
N VAL A 440 -12.36 2.07 3.28
CA VAL A 440 -12.82 3.34 2.70
C VAL A 440 -14.30 3.64 2.91
N SER A 441 -15.06 2.75 3.57
CA SER A 441 -16.51 2.91 3.73
C SER A 441 -16.88 4.12 4.59
N LEU A 442 -15.95 4.60 5.42
CA LEU A 442 -16.04 5.86 6.16
C LEU A 442 -14.78 6.68 5.82
N PRO A 443 -14.91 7.85 5.16
CA PRO A 443 -13.76 8.68 4.80
C PRO A 443 -13.03 9.22 6.02
N LEU A 444 -11.71 9.05 6.06
CA LEU A 444 -10.83 9.53 7.14
C LEU A 444 -9.65 10.29 6.56
N ALA A 445 -9.23 11.36 7.26
CA ALA A 445 -7.96 12.05 7.01
C ALA A 445 -7.23 12.23 8.36
N THR A 446 -5.97 11.80 8.43
CA THR A 446 -5.20 11.77 9.67
C THR A 446 -3.86 12.47 9.47
N THR A 447 -3.47 13.28 10.46
CA THR A 447 -2.11 13.80 10.61
C THR A 447 -1.62 13.52 12.02
N ALA A 448 -0.30 13.36 12.17
CA ALA A 448 0.34 13.13 13.46
C ALA A 448 1.56 14.04 13.61
N VAL A 449 1.67 14.68 14.76
CA VAL A 449 2.78 15.59 15.08
C VAL A 449 3.45 15.13 16.38
N VAL A 450 4.78 15.05 16.37
CA VAL A 450 5.57 14.57 17.51
C VAL A 450 6.20 15.75 18.24
N PHE A 451 5.99 15.84 19.54
CA PHE A 451 6.64 16.78 20.45
C PHE A 451 7.49 16.01 21.49
N LYS A 452 8.39 16.72 22.15
CA LYS A 452 9.10 16.18 23.32
C LYS A 452 8.08 15.94 24.43
N GLY A 453 7.98 14.70 24.88
CA GLY A 453 7.10 14.29 25.98
C GLY A 453 7.86 14.07 27.29
N PRO A 454 7.22 13.41 28.28
CA PRO A 454 7.91 12.98 29.49
C PRO A 454 9.08 12.05 29.14
N ALA A 455 10.30 12.43 29.60
CA ALA A 455 11.52 11.68 29.26
C ALA A 455 11.41 10.18 29.59
N PRO A 456 11.86 9.27 28.73
CA PRO A 456 12.55 9.47 27.46
C PRO A 456 11.61 9.54 26.24
N LYS A 457 10.30 9.70 26.41
CA LYS A 457 9.28 9.56 25.37
C LYS A 457 9.06 10.85 24.59
N GLY A 458 8.59 10.70 23.35
CA GLY A 458 7.91 11.75 22.60
C GLY A 458 6.40 11.68 22.81
N SER A 459 5.72 12.83 22.83
CA SER A 459 4.26 12.94 22.85
C SER A 459 3.75 13.14 21.42
N VAL A 460 2.94 12.22 20.95
CA VAL A 460 2.41 12.19 19.57
C VAL A 460 0.96 12.66 19.62
N ILE A 461 0.68 13.77 18.97
CA ILE A 461 -0.68 14.31 18.82
C ILE A 461 -1.20 13.85 17.46
N VAL A 462 -2.26 13.04 17.48
CA VAL A 462 -2.92 12.49 16.28
C VAL A 462 -4.26 13.19 16.09
N SER A 463 -4.42 13.91 14.99
CA SER A 463 -5.68 14.56 14.61
C SER A 463 -6.32 13.78 13.46
N THR A 464 -7.54 13.29 13.66
CA THR A 464 -8.29 12.56 12.64
C THR A 464 -9.58 13.29 12.33
N LEU A 465 -9.76 13.65 11.06
CA LEU A 465 -10.98 14.19 10.49
C LEU A 465 -11.82 13.03 9.92
N VAL A 466 -13.05 12.91 10.36
CA VAL A 466 -14.04 11.96 9.86
C VAL A 466 -14.98 12.69 8.91
N GLY A 467 -15.12 12.20 7.67
CA GLY A 467 -15.96 12.81 6.65
C GLY A 467 -17.45 12.76 6.98
N GLY A 468 -18.14 13.87 6.83
CA GLY A 468 -19.55 14.03 7.21
C GLY A 468 -20.57 13.56 6.17
N GLY A 469 -20.16 13.51 4.86
CA GLY A 469 -21.07 13.27 3.74
C GLY A 469 -21.71 11.88 3.66
N GLY A 470 -21.27 10.93 4.49
CA GLY A 470 -21.82 9.56 4.56
C GLY A 470 -22.27 9.14 5.94
N LEU A 471 -22.26 10.07 6.93
CA LEU A 471 -22.69 9.79 8.28
C LEU A 471 -24.22 9.79 8.36
N PRO A 472 -24.86 8.67 8.74
CA PRO A 472 -26.30 8.66 9.03
C PRO A 472 -26.52 9.40 10.36
N LEU A 473 -27.31 10.44 10.33
CA LEU A 473 -27.70 11.18 11.53
C LEU A 473 -29.19 10.90 11.80
N GLU A 474 -29.48 10.24 12.92
CA GLU A 474 -30.86 9.99 13.38
C GLU A 474 -31.40 11.23 14.05
N GLU A 475 -32.55 11.72 13.60
CA GLU A 475 -33.25 12.85 14.25
C GLU A 475 -34.24 12.35 15.32
N LYS A 476 -34.08 12.86 16.55
CA LYS A 476 -34.98 12.58 17.67
C LYS A 476 -35.16 13.88 18.48
N ASN A 477 -36.43 14.31 18.66
CA ASN A 477 -36.77 15.51 19.44
C ASN A 477 -36.02 16.79 19.00
N GLY A 478 -35.79 16.97 17.69
CA GLY A 478 -35.09 18.14 17.16
C GLY A 478 -33.57 18.12 17.36
N LEU A 479 -33.03 17.02 17.84
CA LEU A 479 -31.57 16.77 17.93
C LEU A 479 -31.16 15.64 17.02
N PHE A 480 -29.91 15.69 16.56
CA PHE A 480 -29.31 14.71 15.66
C PHE A 480 -28.30 13.83 16.41
N PHE A 481 -28.44 12.52 16.26
CA PHE A 481 -27.66 11.52 17.00
C PHE A 481 -26.86 10.63 16.06
N ASN A 482 -25.66 10.23 16.48
CA ASN A 482 -24.89 9.11 15.94
C ASN A 482 -23.90 8.63 16.99
N GLY A 483 -23.50 7.36 16.91
CA GLY A 483 -22.44 6.79 17.74
C GLY A 483 -21.24 6.36 16.89
N LEU A 484 -20.03 6.57 17.43
CA LEU A 484 -18.78 6.14 16.79
C LEU A 484 -17.88 5.45 17.80
N GLU A 485 -17.15 4.47 17.31
CA GLU A 485 -16.07 3.82 18.02
C GLU A 485 -14.77 4.10 17.26
N ALA A 486 -13.75 4.64 17.92
CA ALA A 486 -12.45 4.94 17.35
C ALA A 486 -11.36 4.23 18.13
N LEU A 487 -10.30 3.83 17.42
CA LEU A 487 -9.12 3.19 17.97
C LEU A 487 -7.88 3.69 17.24
N VAL A 488 -6.90 4.17 18.01
CA VAL A 488 -5.56 4.55 17.51
C VAL A 488 -4.55 3.64 18.18
N ILE A 489 -3.71 2.96 17.40
CA ILE A 489 -2.67 2.06 17.91
C ILE A 489 -1.34 2.43 17.27
N ALA A 490 -0.28 2.47 18.07
CA ALA A 490 1.11 2.57 17.62
C ALA A 490 1.81 1.23 17.76
N THR A 491 2.32 0.69 16.65
CA THR A 491 3.12 -0.55 16.60
C THR A 491 4.52 -0.27 16.07
N ASP A 492 5.54 -0.94 16.61
CA ASP A 492 6.90 -0.86 16.07
C ASP A 492 7.08 -1.75 14.82
N ASP A 493 8.29 -1.74 14.25
CA ASP A 493 8.69 -2.56 13.10
C ASP A 493 8.68 -4.07 13.37
N LYS A 494 8.50 -4.49 14.65
CA LYS A 494 8.36 -5.90 15.07
C LYS A 494 6.90 -6.28 15.31
N GLY A 495 5.95 -5.36 15.08
CA GLY A 495 4.53 -5.57 15.33
C GLY A 495 4.13 -5.47 16.81
N LYS A 496 5.03 -5.01 17.69
CA LYS A 496 4.72 -4.82 19.10
C LYS A 496 3.97 -3.51 19.30
N SER A 497 2.81 -3.57 19.95
CA SER A 497 2.06 -2.38 20.37
C SER A 497 2.71 -1.69 21.56
N PHE A 498 2.87 -0.37 21.47
CA PHE A 498 3.48 0.46 22.51
C PHE A 498 2.49 1.37 23.23
N SER A 499 1.51 1.88 22.49
CA SER A 499 0.48 2.75 23.05
C SER A 499 -0.79 2.65 22.20
N SER A 500 -1.93 2.84 22.84
CA SER A 500 -3.21 2.90 22.15
C SER A 500 -4.16 3.86 22.84
N ASP A 501 -5.05 4.49 22.06
CA ASP A 501 -6.16 5.28 22.55
C ASP A 501 -7.47 4.79 21.93
N ARG A 502 -8.43 4.39 22.75
CA ARG A 502 -9.77 3.98 22.35
C ARG A 502 -10.80 4.97 22.85
N ALA A 503 -11.71 5.35 21.97
CA ALA A 503 -12.80 6.26 22.31
C ALA A 503 -14.13 5.74 21.75
N THR A 504 -15.17 5.84 22.58
CA THR A 504 -16.57 5.80 22.12
C THR A 504 -17.11 7.22 22.17
N MET A 505 -17.70 7.67 21.10
CA MET A 505 -18.20 9.03 20.93
C MET A 505 -19.69 8.99 20.59
N ASP A 506 -20.52 9.45 21.51
CA ASP A 506 -21.95 9.60 21.30
C ASP A 506 -22.22 11.06 20.89
N LEU A 507 -22.49 11.25 19.60
CA LEU A 507 -22.79 12.55 19.04
C LEU A 507 -24.26 12.90 19.36
N ASN A 508 -24.46 14.07 19.98
CA ASN A 508 -25.76 14.67 20.25
C ASN A 508 -25.69 16.13 19.80
N MET A 509 -26.28 16.45 18.66
CA MET A 509 -26.05 17.69 17.95
C MET A 509 -27.31 18.47 17.69
N LYS A 510 -27.25 19.80 17.90
CA LYS A 510 -28.26 20.73 17.41
C LYS A 510 -28.23 20.77 15.86
N PRO A 511 -29.35 21.20 15.20
CA PRO A 511 -29.42 21.25 13.73
C PRO A 511 -28.23 21.95 13.04
N ASP A 512 -27.81 23.11 13.55
CA ASP A 512 -26.69 23.88 12.99
C ASP A 512 -25.36 23.10 13.07
N THR A 513 -25.12 22.40 14.19
CA THR A 513 -23.92 21.55 14.34
C THR A 513 -23.99 20.34 13.42
N ALA A 514 -25.18 19.73 13.31
CA ALA A 514 -25.38 18.60 12.40
C ALA A 514 -25.16 19.00 10.94
N ASN A 515 -25.64 20.20 10.52
CA ASN A 515 -25.38 20.73 9.17
C ASN A 515 -23.89 20.99 8.93
N ARG A 516 -23.16 21.55 9.92
CA ARG A 516 -21.70 21.71 9.82
C ARG A 516 -21.00 20.35 9.72
N VAL A 517 -21.38 19.36 10.53
CA VAL A 517 -20.83 18.01 10.47
C VAL A 517 -21.10 17.36 9.11
N LYS A 518 -22.31 17.48 8.56
CA LYS A 518 -22.62 16.98 7.20
C LYS A 518 -21.73 17.64 6.13
N ALA A 519 -21.45 18.94 6.27
CA ALA A 519 -20.68 19.72 5.30
C ALA A 519 -19.16 19.54 5.43
N SER A 520 -18.62 19.51 6.65
CA SER A 520 -17.17 19.57 6.91
C SER A 520 -16.61 18.36 7.67
N GLY A 521 -17.46 17.39 8.05
CA GLY A 521 -17.07 16.34 8.96
C GLY A 521 -16.90 16.82 10.40
N PHE A 522 -16.26 16.00 11.21
CA PHE A 522 -15.85 16.33 12.57
C PHE A 522 -14.48 15.75 12.87
N ARG A 523 -13.81 16.30 13.88
CA ARG A 523 -12.46 15.92 14.27
C ARG A 523 -12.46 15.30 15.66
N PHE A 524 -11.56 14.32 15.85
CA PHE A 524 -11.13 13.91 17.18
C PHE A 524 -9.60 13.93 17.28
N ILE A 525 -9.12 14.09 18.53
CA ILE A 525 -7.68 14.15 18.80
C ILE A 525 -7.34 13.03 19.79
N SER A 526 -6.25 12.32 19.51
CA SER A 526 -5.64 11.32 20.38
C SER A 526 -4.21 11.71 20.70
N THR A 527 -3.76 11.39 21.91
CA THR A 527 -2.36 11.64 22.33
C THR A 527 -1.76 10.31 22.78
N LEU A 528 -0.58 10.00 22.24
CA LEU A 528 0.18 8.79 22.56
C LEU A 528 1.59 9.16 23.02
N ASP A 529 2.06 8.54 24.09
CA ASP A 529 3.45 8.70 24.56
C ASP A 529 4.29 7.50 24.11
N LEU A 530 5.24 7.75 23.20
CA LEU A 530 6.04 6.71 22.56
C LEU A 530 7.54 6.90 22.82
N PRO A 531 8.30 5.84 23.12
CA PRO A 531 9.75 5.88 23.11
C PRO A 531 10.31 6.32 21.76
N PRO A 532 11.59 6.80 21.71
CA PRO A 532 12.26 7.03 20.44
C PRO A 532 12.27 5.78 19.56
N GLY A 533 11.95 5.95 18.26
CA GLY A 533 11.86 4.83 17.33
C GLY A 533 10.96 5.08 16.14
N ARG A 534 10.80 4.05 15.31
CA ARG A 534 9.87 4.06 14.18
C ARG A 534 8.61 3.31 14.54
N TYR A 535 7.48 3.88 14.16
CA TYR A 535 6.15 3.32 14.44
C TYR A 535 5.27 3.39 13.22
N GLN A 536 4.35 2.44 13.13
CA GLN A 536 3.18 2.53 12.28
C GLN A 536 1.97 2.82 13.17
N LEU A 537 1.36 3.97 12.96
CA LEU A 537 0.07 4.29 13.57
C LEU A 537 -1.04 3.70 12.70
N ARG A 538 -1.97 2.99 13.32
CA ARG A 538 -3.23 2.58 12.70
C ARG A 538 -4.36 3.30 13.40
N VAL A 539 -5.17 4.00 12.61
CA VAL A 539 -6.36 4.72 13.07
C VAL A 539 -7.56 4.05 12.44
N GLY A 540 -8.47 3.55 13.25
CA GLY A 540 -9.73 2.96 12.81
C GLY A 540 -10.91 3.70 13.43
N VAL A 541 -11.95 3.92 12.65
CA VAL A 541 -13.23 4.50 13.11
C VAL A 541 -14.37 3.69 12.53
N LYS A 542 -15.34 3.37 13.38
CA LYS A 542 -16.57 2.69 13.01
C LYS A 542 -17.79 3.51 13.43
N GLU A 543 -18.74 3.62 12.55
CA GLU A 543 -20.06 4.21 12.81
C GLU A 543 -21.01 3.10 13.30
N THR A 544 -21.80 3.38 14.34
CA THR A 544 -22.57 2.35 15.05
C THR A 544 -23.89 1.98 14.38
N THR A 545 -24.54 2.88 13.62
CA THR A 545 -25.85 2.67 13.01
C THR A 545 -25.76 1.77 11.77
N THR A 546 -24.93 2.13 10.78
CA THR A 546 -24.76 1.36 9.53
C THR A 546 -23.58 0.41 9.58
N LYS A 547 -22.79 0.44 10.66
CA LYS A 547 -21.55 -0.34 10.85
C LYS A 547 -20.47 -0.07 9.82
N LYS A 548 -20.54 1.06 9.11
CA LYS A 548 -19.49 1.48 8.20
C LYS A 548 -18.21 1.77 8.98
N ALA A 549 -17.08 1.32 8.45
CA ALA A 549 -15.78 1.54 9.07
C ALA A 549 -14.79 2.15 8.07
N GLY A 550 -13.86 2.93 8.60
CA GLY A 550 -12.72 3.45 7.89
C GLY A 550 -11.45 3.20 8.67
N SER A 551 -10.31 3.06 7.97
CA SER A 551 -9.01 2.99 8.62
C SER A 551 -7.94 3.71 7.83
N VAL A 552 -6.93 4.25 8.52
CA VAL A 552 -5.76 4.93 7.95
C VAL A 552 -4.52 4.36 8.61
N THR A 553 -3.49 4.15 7.80
CA THR A 553 -2.14 3.79 8.28
C THR A 553 -1.21 4.98 8.07
N PHE A 554 -0.45 5.33 9.09
CA PHE A 554 0.46 6.46 9.11
C PHE A 554 1.82 6.04 9.66
N ASP A 555 2.88 6.17 8.86
CA ASP A 555 4.25 5.90 9.30
C ASP A 555 4.82 7.09 10.07
N LEU A 556 5.38 6.84 11.25
CA LEU A 556 5.85 7.87 12.17
C LEU A 556 7.25 7.54 12.69
N THR A 557 8.09 8.57 12.81
CA THR A 557 9.36 8.48 13.51
C THR A 557 9.34 9.40 14.73
N VAL A 558 9.63 8.85 15.91
CA VAL A 558 9.80 9.59 17.15
C VAL A 558 11.29 9.82 17.36
N PRO A 559 11.81 11.07 17.28
CA PRO A 559 13.22 11.37 17.49
C PRO A 559 13.65 11.09 18.93
N ASP A 560 14.93 10.82 19.14
CA ASP A 560 15.52 10.78 20.48
C ASP A 560 15.88 12.20 20.94
N PHE A 561 14.87 12.91 21.42
CA PHE A 561 15.00 14.30 21.87
C PHE A 561 16.04 14.50 22.98
N ALA A 562 16.47 13.43 23.64
CA ALA A 562 17.46 13.50 24.71
C ALA A 562 18.90 13.37 24.18
N LYS A 563 19.11 12.65 23.07
CA LYS A 563 20.46 12.39 22.52
C LYS A 563 20.88 13.38 21.44
N GLU A 564 19.94 13.86 20.63
CA GLU A 564 20.23 14.81 19.57
C GLU A 564 20.71 16.14 20.12
N LYS A 565 21.82 16.69 19.61
CA LYS A 565 22.33 17.98 20.03
C LYS A 565 21.32 19.11 19.79
N LEU A 566 20.69 19.07 18.61
CA LEU A 566 19.61 19.95 18.20
C LEU A 566 18.54 19.07 17.55
N SER A 567 17.30 19.20 17.98
CA SER A 567 16.17 18.50 17.43
C SER A 567 14.94 19.40 17.31
N MET A 568 13.96 19.01 16.52
CA MET A 568 12.74 19.77 16.28
C MET A 568 11.53 18.84 16.41
N SER A 569 10.42 19.36 16.94
CA SER A 569 9.12 18.69 16.88
C SER A 569 8.68 18.50 15.43
N GLY A 570 7.61 17.77 15.19
CA GLY A 570 6.88 17.87 13.92
C GLY A 570 6.34 19.30 13.73
N VAL A 571 6.09 19.69 12.48
CA VAL A 571 5.50 20.99 12.15
C VAL A 571 3.97 20.87 12.19
N ALA A 572 3.38 21.48 13.23
CA ALA A 572 1.94 21.53 13.41
C ALA A 572 1.34 22.65 12.54
N ILE A 573 0.44 22.30 11.62
CA ILE A 573 -0.16 23.26 10.68
C ILE A 573 -1.66 23.39 10.95
N THR A 574 -2.15 24.63 10.96
CA THR A 574 -3.57 24.98 10.97
C THR A 574 -3.90 25.97 9.85
N SER A 575 -5.18 26.18 9.59
CA SER A 575 -5.67 27.27 8.75
C SER A 575 -6.94 27.88 9.33
N ALA A 576 -7.34 29.04 8.83
CA ALA A 576 -8.58 29.66 9.24
C ALA A 576 -9.81 28.75 9.00
N LEU A 577 -9.79 27.95 7.95
CA LEU A 577 -10.85 26.98 7.63
C LEU A 577 -10.79 25.71 8.47
N SER A 578 -9.68 25.39 9.12
CA SER A 578 -9.54 24.19 9.95
C SER A 578 -10.52 24.16 11.14
N GLY A 579 -10.95 25.32 11.62
CA GLY A 579 -11.92 25.48 12.70
C GLY A 579 -13.37 25.21 12.33
N VAL A 580 -13.71 25.06 11.04
CA VAL A 580 -15.11 24.82 10.59
C VAL A 580 -15.60 23.45 11.03
N ALA A 581 -14.76 22.41 10.93
CA ALA A 581 -15.09 21.08 11.43
C ALA A 581 -15.05 21.05 12.96
N PRO A 582 -16.16 20.69 13.66
CA PRO A 582 -16.18 20.64 15.11
C PRO A 582 -15.24 19.55 15.63
N THR A 583 -14.65 19.80 16.81
CA THR A 583 -13.82 18.81 17.52
C THR A 583 -14.65 18.14 18.61
N VAL A 584 -14.75 16.80 18.58
CA VAL A 584 -15.59 16.01 19.50
C VAL A 584 -14.89 15.77 20.84
N ARG A 585 -13.56 15.65 20.84
CA ARG A 585 -12.75 15.59 22.07
C ARG A 585 -12.06 16.95 22.26
N PRO A 586 -12.48 17.73 23.26
CA PRO A 586 -12.15 19.15 23.37
C PRO A 586 -10.75 19.46 23.91
N LYS A 587 -9.98 18.49 24.44
CA LYS A 587 -8.60 18.74 24.88
C LYS A 587 -7.65 18.68 23.69
N ASP A 588 -7.46 19.84 23.06
CA ASP A 588 -6.41 20.02 22.07
C ASP A 588 -5.14 20.55 22.79
N PRO A 589 -4.05 19.75 22.84
CA PRO A 589 -2.80 20.21 23.47
C PRO A 589 -2.21 21.45 22.81
N LEU A 590 -2.57 21.73 21.55
CA LEU A 590 -2.07 22.84 20.75
C LEU A 590 -2.98 24.08 20.78
N GLU A 591 -4.10 24.07 21.48
CA GLU A 591 -5.09 25.16 21.53
C GLU A 591 -4.47 26.53 21.87
N LYS A 592 -3.44 26.55 22.73
CA LYS A 592 -2.73 27.78 23.12
C LYS A 592 -1.58 28.16 22.21
N LEU A 593 -1.16 27.25 21.31
CA LEU A 593 0.04 27.41 20.49
C LEU A 593 -0.31 27.73 19.03
N LEU A 594 -1.50 27.35 18.57
CA LEU A 594 -2.00 27.58 17.23
C LEU A 594 -3.31 28.39 17.26
N PRO A 595 -3.57 29.23 16.26
CA PRO A 595 -4.81 30.02 16.17
C PRO A 595 -6.06 29.18 15.85
N GLY A 596 -5.91 27.90 15.58
CA GLY A 596 -6.97 26.95 15.29
C GLY A 596 -6.49 25.51 15.45
N PRO A 597 -7.39 24.54 15.33
CA PRO A 597 -7.03 23.13 15.50
C PRO A 597 -6.17 22.62 14.35
N LEU A 598 -5.38 21.56 14.62
CA LEU A 598 -4.48 20.92 13.65
C LEU A 598 -5.24 20.50 12.38
N SER A 599 -4.74 20.93 11.22
CA SER A 599 -5.34 20.61 9.92
C SER A 599 -4.98 19.18 9.47
N SER A 600 -6.00 18.39 9.14
CA SER A 600 -5.84 17.05 8.53
C SER A 600 -5.99 17.09 7.01
N TYR A 601 -5.68 18.21 6.36
CA TYR A 601 -5.62 18.37 4.91
C TYR A 601 -4.47 19.33 4.54
N ARG A 602 -4.02 19.26 3.27
CA ARG A 602 -2.91 20.08 2.74
C ARG A 602 -3.29 20.81 1.45
N GLU A 603 -4.58 20.93 1.15
CA GLU A 603 -5.11 21.79 0.10
C GLU A 603 -5.85 22.95 0.73
N PHE A 604 -5.43 24.17 0.41
CA PHE A 604 -5.94 25.41 0.99
C PHE A 604 -6.40 26.36 -0.12
N PRO A 605 -7.58 26.95 -0.03
CA PRO A 605 -8.00 27.96 -1.02
C PRO A 605 -7.15 29.25 -0.90
N THR A 606 -7.03 29.98 -2.01
CA THR A 606 -6.28 31.24 -2.08
C THR A 606 -6.76 32.28 -1.05
N ALA A 607 -8.02 32.21 -0.61
CA ALA A 607 -8.56 33.14 0.41
C ALA A 607 -8.18 32.78 1.84
N ASP A 608 -7.54 31.63 2.09
CA ASP A 608 -7.19 31.14 3.40
C ASP A 608 -5.83 31.71 3.89
N GLU A 609 -5.52 31.47 5.16
CA GLU A 609 -4.22 31.76 5.82
C GLU A 609 -3.78 30.50 6.55
N ILE A 610 -2.55 30.08 6.32
CA ILE A 610 -1.92 28.99 7.07
C ILE A 610 -1.15 29.57 8.24
N ALA A 611 -1.24 28.91 9.40
CA ALA A 611 -0.32 29.12 10.51
C ALA A 611 0.36 27.81 10.88
N PHE A 612 1.61 27.88 11.29
CA PHE A 612 2.33 26.71 11.80
C PHE A 612 2.94 26.98 13.17
N PHE A 613 3.20 25.88 13.91
CA PHE A 613 3.98 25.86 15.13
C PHE A 613 4.98 24.72 15.09
N ALA A 614 6.22 24.99 15.48
CA ALA A 614 7.25 24.00 15.73
C ALA A 614 7.99 24.35 17.02
N GLU A 615 8.49 23.34 17.72
CA GLU A 615 9.30 23.52 18.93
C GLU A 615 10.70 22.96 18.70
N ILE A 616 11.73 23.76 18.94
CA ILE A 616 13.13 23.42 18.72
C ILE A 616 13.80 23.13 20.06
N TYR A 617 14.38 21.97 20.22
CA TYR A 617 15.00 21.50 21.45
C TYR A 617 16.51 21.50 21.29
N ASP A 618 17.17 22.25 22.19
CA ASP A 618 18.63 22.44 22.20
C ASP A 618 19.24 21.86 23.48
N ASN A 619 19.85 20.69 23.35
CA ASN A 619 20.51 20.00 24.47
C ASN A 619 21.88 20.63 24.84
N SER A 620 22.37 21.59 24.04
CA SER A 620 23.58 22.36 24.30
C SER A 620 23.30 23.73 24.95
N ALA A 621 22.04 24.02 25.33
CA ALA A 621 21.59 25.33 25.84
C ALA A 621 22.31 25.81 27.13
N SER A 622 23.00 24.91 27.86
CA SER A 622 23.86 25.28 29.01
C SER A 622 25.08 26.10 28.61
N GLN A 623 25.49 26.05 27.33
CA GLN A 623 26.59 26.83 26.78
C GLN A 623 26.03 28.08 26.08
N PRO A 624 26.60 29.30 26.33
CA PRO A 624 26.10 30.50 25.65
C PRO A 624 26.29 30.42 24.13
N HIS A 625 25.22 30.45 23.40
CA HIS A 625 25.25 30.50 21.92
C HIS A 625 23.88 30.94 21.36
N LYS A 626 23.82 31.10 20.05
CA LYS A 626 22.61 31.51 19.34
C LYS A 626 22.11 30.37 18.44
N VAL A 627 20.79 30.29 18.31
CA VAL A 627 20.07 29.36 17.39
C VAL A 627 19.27 30.21 16.41
N GLU A 628 19.56 30.03 15.13
CA GLU A 628 18.83 30.65 14.03
C GLU A 628 17.66 29.75 13.63
N LEU A 629 16.45 30.34 13.64
CA LEU A 629 15.21 29.70 13.23
C LEU A 629 14.75 30.36 11.93
N SER A 630 14.36 29.54 10.93
CA SER A 630 13.85 30.08 9.67
C SER A 630 12.69 29.25 9.17
N ALA A 631 11.72 29.92 8.51
CA ALA A 631 10.68 29.27 7.74
C ALA A 631 10.64 29.89 6.34
N THR A 632 10.70 29.04 5.34
CA THR A 632 10.65 29.44 3.93
C THR A 632 9.56 28.67 3.22
N VAL A 633 8.78 29.36 2.35
CA VAL A 633 7.87 28.73 1.41
C VAL A 633 8.44 28.87 0.01
N LYS A 634 8.60 27.72 -0.66
CA LYS A 634 9.07 27.68 -2.06
C LYS A 634 7.96 27.17 -2.96
N ALA A 635 7.79 27.82 -4.09
CA ALA A 635 6.96 27.32 -5.17
C ALA A 635 7.59 26.07 -5.84
N GLU A 636 6.83 25.34 -6.63
CA GLU A 636 7.26 24.11 -7.34
C GLU A 636 8.58 24.32 -8.13
N GLY A 637 8.79 25.49 -8.72
CA GLY A 637 10.02 25.87 -9.45
C GLY A 637 11.22 26.24 -8.56
N GLY A 638 11.09 26.20 -7.22
CA GLY A 638 12.16 26.55 -6.27
C GLY A 638 12.24 28.03 -5.87
N GLN A 639 11.39 28.89 -6.44
CA GLN A 639 11.33 30.31 -6.05
C GLN A 639 10.80 30.43 -4.63
N THR A 640 11.51 31.18 -3.78
CA THR A 640 11.03 31.54 -2.44
C THR A 640 9.96 32.64 -2.54
N VAL A 641 8.78 32.33 -2.01
CA VAL A 641 7.61 33.23 -2.02
C VAL A 641 7.26 33.77 -0.65
N PHE A 642 7.80 33.17 0.40
CA PHE A 642 7.68 33.63 1.79
C PHE A 642 8.94 33.24 2.55
N GLU A 643 9.41 34.10 3.43
CA GLU A 643 10.53 33.83 4.33
C GLU A 643 10.36 34.62 5.63
N THR A 644 10.64 33.96 6.74
CA THR A 644 10.79 34.60 8.06
C THR A 644 11.96 33.97 8.81
N LYS A 645 12.66 34.81 9.59
CA LYS A 645 13.82 34.40 10.39
C LYS A 645 13.76 34.99 11.77
N GLU A 646 14.17 34.22 12.76
CA GLU A 646 14.33 34.62 14.14
C GLU A 646 15.67 34.10 14.67
N GLU A 647 16.30 34.85 15.56
CA GLU A 647 17.50 34.43 16.30
C GLU A 647 17.13 34.28 17.76
N ARG A 648 17.41 33.16 18.37
CA ARG A 648 17.17 32.84 19.78
C ARG A 648 18.48 32.70 20.53
N ASP A 649 18.49 33.09 21.79
CA ASP A 649 19.65 32.95 22.68
C ASP A 649 19.47 31.74 23.58
N SER A 650 20.54 30.95 23.79
CA SER A 650 20.50 29.74 24.62
C SER A 650 20.10 30.04 26.08
N SER A 651 20.28 31.27 26.54
CA SER A 651 19.85 31.71 27.89
C SER A 651 18.33 31.64 28.07
N GLU A 652 17.53 31.72 27.01
CA GLU A 652 16.07 31.60 27.07
C GLU A 652 15.61 30.22 27.59
N LEU A 653 16.40 29.15 27.33
CA LEU A 653 16.13 27.79 27.79
C LEU A 653 16.77 27.46 29.16
N LYS A 654 17.48 28.38 29.78
CA LYS A 654 18.14 28.11 31.06
C LYS A 654 17.11 27.79 32.15
N GLY A 655 17.14 26.55 32.61
CA GLY A 655 16.19 26.07 33.63
C GLY A 655 14.82 25.68 33.08
N SER A 656 14.64 25.67 31.74
CA SER A 656 13.41 25.20 31.07
C SER A 656 13.57 23.77 30.62
N ALA A 657 12.49 22.97 30.75
CA ALA A 657 12.39 21.63 30.16
C ALA A 657 11.86 21.65 28.71
N GLY A 658 11.39 22.82 28.22
CA GLY A 658 10.82 23.02 26.87
C GLY A 658 11.88 23.37 25.83
N GLY A 659 11.39 23.82 24.67
CA GLY A 659 12.19 24.27 23.52
C GLY A 659 11.86 25.71 23.13
N TYR A 660 12.51 26.21 22.08
CA TYR A 660 12.13 27.46 21.44
C TYR A 660 10.85 27.23 20.61
N GLY A 661 9.75 27.88 20.97
CA GLY A 661 8.54 27.91 20.15
C GLY A 661 8.78 28.80 18.92
N PHE A 662 8.50 28.28 17.74
CA PHE A 662 8.58 29.00 16.47
C PHE A 662 7.26 28.93 15.71
N THR A 663 6.70 30.10 15.38
CA THR A 663 5.41 30.21 14.71
C THR A 663 5.41 31.31 13.66
N ALA A 664 4.69 31.12 12.58
CA ALA A 664 4.41 32.19 11.62
C ALA A 664 3.05 31.97 10.94
N ARG A 665 2.52 33.07 10.36
CA ARG A 665 1.33 33.06 9.51
C ARG A 665 1.72 33.34 8.08
N ILE A 666 1.16 32.57 7.16
CA ILE A 666 1.46 32.58 5.73
C ILE A 666 0.15 32.94 4.99
N PRO A 667 -0.03 34.19 4.54
CA PRO A 667 -1.22 34.58 3.78
C PRO A 667 -1.18 33.98 2.37
N LEU A 668 -2.20 33.19 1.99
CA LEU A 668 -2.24 32.51 0.70
C LEU A 668 -2.76 33.39 -0.44
N ARG A 669 -3.34 34.56 -0.15
CA ARG A 669 -3.91 35.46 -1.17
C ARG A 669 -2.90 35.96 -2.19
N GLN A 670 -1.62 35.96 -1.84
CA GLN A 670 -0.53 36.39 -2.72
C GLN A 670 0.08 35.24 -3.52
N LEU A 671 -0.33 33.99 -3.23
CA LEU A 671 0.19 32.79 -3.87
C LEU A 671 -0.72 32.37 -5.03
N ALA A 672 -0.12 32.09 -6.17
CA ALA A 672 -0.85 31.49 -7.29
C ALA A 672 -1.30 30.04 -6.93
N PRO A 673 -2.41 29.56 -7.48
CA PRO A 673 -2.75 28.12 -7.34
C PRO A 673 -1.59 27.22 -7.82
N GLY A 674 -1.17 26.27 -6.98
CA GLY A 674 -0.01 25.44 -7.27
C GLY A 674 0.47 24.63 -6.07
N LEU A 675 1.57 23.90 -6.25
CA LEU A 675 2.24 23.13 -5.21
C LEU A 675 3.33 23.95 -4.55
N TYR A 676 3.40 23.88 -3.22
CA TYR A 676 4.35 24.62 -2.39
C TYR A 676 5.00 23.72 -1.35
N VAL A 677 6.21 24.08 -0.91
CA VAL A 677 6.93 23.44 0.18
C VAL A 677 7.15 24.48 1.28
N LEU A 678 6.65 24.22 2.46
CA LEU A 678 7.04 24.90 3.69
C LEU A 678 8.24 24.15 4.28
N ARG A 679 9.39 24.82 4.37
CA ARG A 679 10.58 24.35 5.07
C ARG A 679 10.75 25.13 6.37
N VAL A 680 10.77 24.43 7.48
CA VAL A 680 11.13 24.95 8.79
C VAL A 680 12.50 24.40 9.14
N GLU A 681 13.45 25.28 9.49
CA GLU A 681 14.84 24.93 9.73
C GLU A 681 15.38 25.64 10.99
N ALA A 682 16.19 24.93 11.76
CA ALA A 682 16.91 25.47 12.89
C ALA A 682 18.42 25.15 12.78
N ILE A 683 19.27 26.14 13.03
CA ILE A 683 20.74 26.02 12.97
C ILE A 683 21.32 26.55 14.29
N SER A 684 21.95 25.67 15.06
CA SER A 684 22.72 26.10 16.22
C SER A 684 24.06 26.67 15.78
N ARG A 685 24.46 27.83 16.32
CA ARG A 685 25.76 28.44 16.06
C ARG A 685 26.84 27.97 17.03
N PHE A 686 26.65 26.77 17.62
CA PHE A 686 27.57 26.17 18.57
C PHE A 686 28.23 24.90 18.01
N GLY A 687 29.55 24.75 18.24
CA GLY A 687 30.30 23.55 17.85
C GLY A 687 30.32 23.29 16.34
N ASP A 688 29.89 22.11 15.95
CA ASP A 688 29.80 21.64 14.56
C ASP A 688 28.59 22.19 13.78
N ARG A 689 27.88 23.17 14.35
CA ARG A 689 26.68 23.83 13.79
C ARG A 689 25.59 22.84 13.41
N PRO A 690 25.07 22.04 14.35
CA PRO A 690 24.01 21.13 14.06
C PRO A 690 22.78 21.83 13.46
N THR A 691 22.23 21.20 12.42
CA THR A 691 21.08 21.72 11.67
C THR A 691 19.97 20.67 11.67
N VAL A 692 18.75 21.10 11.90
CA VAL A 692 17.54 20.27 11.75
C VAL A 692 16.53 21.00 10.86
N ALA A 693 15.91 20.28 9.92
CA ALA A 693 14.90 20.84 9.03
C ALA A 693 13.78 19.85 8.75
N THR A 694 12.58 20.38 8.53
CA THR A 694 11.40 19.61 8.12
C THR A 694 10.75 20.31 6.94
N ASP A 695 10.46 19.53 5.89
CA ASP A 695 9.75 19.97 4.68
C ASP A 695 8.32 19.44 4.71
N THR A 696 7.34 20.32 4.48
CA THR A 696 5.92 19.97 4.40
C THR A 696 5.34 20.44 3.08
N LEU A 697 4.68 19.54 2.34
CA LEU A 697 3.97 19.85 1.09
C LEU A 697 2.59 20.41 1.39
N PHE A 698 2.21 21.47 0.66
CA PHE A 698 0.82 21.92 0.61
C PHE A 698 0.48 22.46 -0.79
N ARG A 699 -0.81 22.46 -1.12
CA ARG A 699 -1.33 22.96 -2.38
C ARG A 699 -2.23 24.15 -2.15
N VAL A 700 -2.04 25.21 -2.93
CA VAL A 700 -2.98 26.33 -3.00
C VAL A 700 -3.94 26.06 -4.16
N VAL A 701 -5.25 26.10 -3.88
CA VAL A 701 -6.31 25.86 -4.87
C VAL A 701 -7.12 27.14 -5.13
N PRO A 702 -7.67 27.36 -6.35
CA PRO A 702 -8.55 28.49 -6.61
C PRO A 702 -9.83 28.37 -5.79
N GLY A 703 -10.34 29.48 -5.26
CA GLY A 703 -11.66 29.53 -4.64
C GLY A 703 -11.70 30.23 -3.29
N GLY A 704 -12.90 30.54 -2.83
CA GLY A 704 -13.22 31.12 -1.53
C GLY A 704 -14.07 30.15 -0.72
N GLY A 705 -13.61 29.79 0.47
CA GLY A 705 -14.43 29.63 1.64
C GLY A 705 -15.20 28.37 1.87
N GLN A 706 -15.02 27.22 1.17
CA GLN A 706 -15.49 25.94 1.69
C GLN A 706 -14.28 25.06 2.06
N PRO A 707 -14.25 24.49 3.31
CA PRO A 707 -13.21 23.52 3.65
C PRO A 707 -13.29 22.37 2.66
N PRO A 708 -12.14 21.80 2.25
CA PRO A 708 -12.14 20.55 1.53
C PRO A 708 -12.92 19.54 2.38
N GLN A 709 -14.04 19.09 1.84
CA GLN A 709 -14.69 17.92 2.42
C GLN A 709 -13.65 16.80 2.34
N ALA A 710 -13.61 15.89 3.31
CA ALA A 710 -13.17 14.52 3.08
C ALA A 710 -14.21 13.88 2.13
N SER A 711 -14.42 14.53 1.01
CA SER A 711 -15.22 14.07 -0.10
C SER A 711 -14.27 13.30 -0.99
N SER A 712 -14.70 12.13 -1.43
CA SER A 712 -14.20 11.55 -2.67
C SER A 712 -13.67 12.69 -3.54
N ALA A 713 -12.36 12.77 -3.73
CA ALA A 713 -11.78 13.62 -4.75
C ALA A 713 -12.38 13.14 -6.07
N GLN A 714 -13.52 13.70 -6.42
CA GLN A 714 -13.94 13.89 -7.78
C GLN A 714 -13.14 15.08 -8.32
N SER A 715 -11.81 14.95 -8.38
CA SER A 715 -11.14 15.27 -9.61
C SER A 715 -11.73 14.25 -10.58
N SER A 716 -12.75 14.66 -11.34
CA SER A 716 -13.15 13.90 -12.51
C SER A 716 -11.86 13.72 -13.30
N PRO A 717 -11.31 12.52 -13.42
CA PRO A 717 -9.97 12.34 -13.94
C PRO A 717 -10.03 12.78 -15.40
N MET A 718 -9.03 13.56 -15.82
CA MET A 718 -8.77 13.73 -17.24
C MET A 718 -8.48 12.34 -17.80
N GLN A 719 -9.46 11.75 -18.47
CA GLN A 719 -9.32 10.42 -19.03
C GLN A 719 -8.55 10.51 -20.34
N THR A 720 -7.36 9.94 -20.37
CA THR A 720 -6.61 9.81 -21.63
C THR A 720 -7.36 8.88 -22.58
N ILE A 721 -7.76 9.44 -23.74
CA ILE A 721 -8.38 8.69 -24.84
C ILE A 721 -7.30 8.10 -25.74
N ALA A 722 -6.29 8.91 -26.10
CA ALA A 722 -5.16 8.47 -26.90
C ALA A 722 -3.87 9.25 -26.55
N SER A 723 -2.74 8.54 -26.66
CA SER A 723 -1.38 9.08 -26.53
C SER A 723 -0.52 8.37 -27.57
N ASP A 724 -0.51 8.94 -28.76
CA ASP A 724 0.13 8.32 -29.93
C ASP A 724 1.39 9.08 -30.34
N MET A 725 2.40 8.35 -30.79
CA MET A 725 3.60 8.94 -31.40
C MET A 725 3.42 9.16 -32.92
N MET A 726 2.38 8.61 -33.50
CA MET A 726 2.12 8.61 -34.96
C MET A 726 0.65 9.01 -35.22
N SER A 727 0.40 10.30 -35.32
CA SER A 727 -0.89 10.83 -35.80
C SER A 727 -0.81 11.10 -37.32
N ASN A 728 -1.93 10.99 -38.03
CA ASN A 728 -2.02 11.43 -39.42
C ASN A 728 -2.10 12.98 -39.56
N ILE A 729 -2.11 13.69 -38.43
CA ILE A 729 -2.09 15.16 -38.40
C ILE A 729 -0.63 15.61 -38.31
N ASP A 730 -0.10 16.08 -39.43
CA ASP A 730 1.28 16.49 -39.62
C ASP A 730 1.58 17.94 -39.22
N GLN A 731 0.55 18.76 -38.97
CA GLN A 731 0.66 20.13 -38.51
C GLN A 731 0.27 20.28 -37.04
N ALA A 732 1.00 21.12 -36.33
CA ALA A 732 0.71 21.41 -34.93
C ALA A 732 -0.66 22.11 -34.80
N ARG A 733 -1.57 21.48 -33.98
CA ARG A 733 -2.89 22.05 -33.73
C ARG A 733 -3.49 21.57 -32.40
N GLN A 734 -4.41 22.38 -31.89
CA GLN A 734 -5.27 21.98 -30.77
C GLN A 734 -6.72 21.86 -31.28
N ALA A 735 -7.48 20.97 -30.65
CA ALA A 735 -8.85 20.71 -31.01
C ALA A 735 -9.73 20.41 -29.79
N VAL A 736 -11.01 20.76 -29.92
CA VAL A 736 -12.06 20.45 -28.94
C VAL A 736 -13.18 19.73 -29.66
N ALA A 737 -13.71 18.66 -29.09
CA ALA A 737 -14.92 18.00 -29.56
C ALA A 737 -15.93 17.90 -28.40
N ARG A 738 -17.14 18.37 -28.63
CA ARG A 738 -18.25 18.41 -27.66
C ARG A 738 -19.36 17.43 -27.99
N THR A 739 -19.33 16.89 -29.22
CA THR A 739 -20.32 15.91 -29.69
C THR A 739 -19.64 14.66 -30.26
N PRO A 740 -20.38 13.55 -30.37
CA PRO A 740 -19.87 12.34 -31.00
C PRO A 740 -19.41 12.56 -32.46
N GLU A 741 -20.12 13.40 -33.18
CA GLU A 741 -19.86 13.69 -34.61
C GLU A 741 -18.55 14.49 -34.76
N GLU A 742 -18.36 15.53 -33.92
CA GLU A 742 -17.12 16.30 -33.87
C GLU A 742 -15.93 15.42 -33.53
N PHE A 743 -16.10 14.52 -32.56
CA PHE A 743 -15.05 13.60 -32.18
C PHE A 743 -14.76 12.56 -33.26
N ALA A 744 -15.77 12.01 -33.90
CA ALA A 744 -15.58 11.08 -35.02
C ALA A 744 -14.81 11.72 -36.17
N THR A 745 -15.09 13.00 -36.45
CA THR A 745 -14.37 13.79 -37.48
C THR A 745 -12.90 14.00 -37.08
N LEU A 746 -12.65 14.39 -35.82
CA LEU A 746 -11.31 14.59 -35.29
C LEU A 746 -10.52 13.25 -35.28
N TRP A 747 -11.18 12.18 -34.89
CA TRP A 747 -10.57 10.86 -34.82
C TRP A 747 -10.17 10.33 -36.20
N ARG A 748 -11.03 10.52 -37.22
CA ARG A 748 -10.71 10.11 -38.58
C ARG A 748 -9.49 10.88 -39.13
N LEU A 749 -9.36 12.16 -38.81
CA LEU A 749 -8.17 12.95 -39.16
C LEU A 749 -6.91 12.45 -38.47
N HIS A 750 -7.02 11.98 -37.18
CA HIS A 750 -5.92 11.52 -36.37
C HIS A 750 -5.48 10.09 -36.70
N ALA A 751 -6.42 9.18 -36.81
CA ALA A 751 -6.18 7.73 -36.84
C ALA A 751 -6.73 7.04 -38.11
N GLY A 752 -7.27 7.80 -39.10
CA GLY A 752 -7.84 7.23 -40.32
C GLY A 752 -9.07 6.38 -40.06
N ASP A 753 -9.11 5.21 -40.64
CA ASP A 753 -10.25 4.28 -40.57
C ASP A 753 -10.30 3.48 -39.24
N LYS A 754 -9.39 3.74 -38.29
CA LYS A 754 -9.45 3.09 -36.98
C LYS A 754 -10.74 3.49 -36.24
N PRO A 755 -11.44 2.55 -35.58
CA PRO A 755 -12.67 2.86 -34.86
C PRO A 755 -12.41 3.86 -33.74
N ALA A 756 -13.24 4.90 -33.65
CA ALA A 756 -13.13 5.91 -32.59
C ALA A 756 -13.48 5.29 -31.23
N PRO A 757 -12.71 5.57 -30.18
CA PRO A 757 -13.06 5.18 -28.81
C PRO A 757 -14.42 5.77 -28.41
N LYS A 758 -15.18 5.03 -27.61
CA LYS A 758 -16.45 5.53 -27.08
C LYS A 758 -16.19 6.54 -25.97
N VAL A 759 -16.77 7.72 -26.12
CA VAL A 759 -16.77 8.80 -25.13
C VAL A 759 -18.21 9.16 -24.81
N ASP A 760 -18.49 9.31 -23.52
CA ASP A 760 -19.80 9.78 -23.06
C ASP A 760 -19.85 11.33 -23.10
N PHE A 761 -20.35 11.89 -24.18
CA PHE A 761 -20.52 13.34 -24.34
C PHE A 761 -21.67 13.93 -23.50
N GLY A 762 -22.43 13.08 -22.78
CA GLY A 762 -23.35 13.54 -21.73
C GLY A 762 -22.61 14.15 -20.54
N SER A 763 -21.45 13.58 -20.19
CA SER A 763 -20.63 13.95 -19.03
C SER A 763 -19.26 14.53 -19.37
N ALA A 764 -18.76 14.40 -20.62
CA ALA A 764 -17.41 14.77 -21.02
C ALA A 764 -17.34 15.72 -22.23
N THR A 765 -16.23 16.45 -22.31
CA THR A 765 -15.72 17.18 -23.47
C THR A 765 -14.35 16.65 -23.83
N VAL A 766 -14.05 16.43 -25.10
CA VAL A 766 -12.73 15.95 -25.54
C VAL A 766 -11.87 17.15 -25.95
N VAL A 767 -10.63 17.15 -25.46
CA VAL A 767 -9.58 18.11 -25.85
C VAL A 767 -8.37 17.36 -26.39
N ALA A 768 -7.74 17.91 -27.44
CA ALA A 768 -6.63 17.27 -28.11
C ALA A 768 -5.52 18.26 -28.44
N VAL A 769 -4.27 17.78 -28.33
CA VAL A 769 -3.06 18.51 -28.75
C VAL A 769 -2.27 17.61 -29.70
N PHE A 770 -1.99 18.13 -30.88
CA PHE A 770 -1.17 17.52 -31.90
C PHE A 770 0.09 18.36 -32.07
N LEU A 771 1.27 17.75 -31.96
CA LEU A 771 2.54 18.46 -32.13
C LEU A 771 2.88 18.69 -33.62
N GLY A 772 2.26 17.92 -34.53
CA GLY A 772 2.67 17.83 -35.91
C GLY A 772 3.98 17.01 -36.07
N SER A 773 4.53 17.02 -37.28
CA SER A 773 5.72 16.24 -37.62
C SER A 773 6.96 16.66 -36.81
N ARG A 774 7.72 15.68 -36.30
CA ARG A 774 9.00 15.81 -35.61
C ARG A 774 10.03 14.88 -36.28
N MET A 775 11.27 15.34 -36.41
CA MET A 775 12.32 14.67 -37.18
C MET A 775 12.91 13.43 -36.51
N SER A 776 12.59 13.20 -35.23
CA SER A 776 13.06 12.03 -34.49
C SER A 776 12.02 11.52 -33.51
N ALA A 777 12.19 10.30 -33.01
CA ALA A 777 11.43 9.80 -31.86
C ALA A 777 11.82 10.57 -30.56
N GLY A 778 11.04 10.38 -29.48
CA GLY A 778 11.29 10.98 -28.14
C GLY A 778 10.49 12.26 -27.87
N TYR A 779 9.81 12.84 -28.87
CA TYR A 779 8.83 13.92 -28.64
C TYR A 779 7.49 13.38 -28.15
N SER A 780 6.85 14.10 -27.22
CA SER A 780 5.48 13.78 -26.78
C SER A 780 4.69 15.04 -26.42
N ALA A 781 3.38 14.99 -26.61
CA ALA A 781 2.46 15.99 -26.10
C ALA A 781 1.90 15.51 -24.75
N GLU A 782 1.82 16.40 -23.79
CA GLU A 782 1.24 16.14 -22.48
C GLU A 782 0.21 17.23 -22.15
N ILE A 783 -1.03 16.83 -21.81
CA ILE A 783 -2.02 17.74 -21.24
C ILE A 783 -1.83 17.64 -19.72
N VAL A 784 -1.34 18.74 -19.14
CA VAL A 784 -0.88 18.78 -17.74
C VAL A 784 -2.05 19.02 -16.80
N GLY A 785 -3.03 19.82 -17.21
CA GLY A 785 -4.16 20.16 -16.38
C GLY A 785 -5.17 21.06 -17.07
N THR A 786 -6.26 21.37 -16.37
CA THR A 786 -7.22 22.38 -16.78
C THR A 786 -7.39 23.42 -15.68
N ARG A 787 -7.50 24.68 -16.05
CA ARG A 787 -7.69 25.81 -15.14
C ARG A 787 -8.91 26.61 -15.60
N ARG A 788 -9.80 27.00 -14.69
CA ARG A 788 -10.85 27.95 -15.01
C ARG A 788 -10.28 29.38 -15.01
N ASP A 789 -10.67 30.18 -16.04
CA ASP A 789 -10.32 31.55 -16.15
C ASP A 789 -11.62 32.34 -16.50
N GLY A 790 -12.29 32.81 -15.45
CA GLY A 790 -13.62 33.40 -15.56
C GLY A 790 -14.63 32.39 -16.14
N ASN A 791 -15.20 32.70 -17.32
CA ASN A 791 -16.14 31.81 -18.01
C ASN A 791 -15.46 30.89 -19.04
N ALA A 792 -14.13 30.92 -19.16
CA ALA A 792 -13.34 30.08 -20.03
C ALA A 792 -12.66 28.94 -19.21
N LEU A 793 -12.34 27.83 -19.90
CA LEU A 793 -11.48 26.77 -19.38
C LEU A 793 -10.15 26.78 -20.13
N VAL A 794 -9.05 26.97 -19.42
CA VAL A 794 -7.70 26.92 -19.98
C VAL A 794 -7.17 25.50 -19.83
N VAL A 795 -6.84 24.86 -20.95
CA VAL A 795 -6.18 23.55 -21.03
C VAL A 795 -4.68 23.79 -21.12
N GLN A 796 -3.96 23.46 -20.06
CA GLN A 796 -2.51 23.60 -20.00
C GLN A 796 -1.83 22.36 -20.57
N TRP A 797 -0.90 22.56 -21.48
CA TRP A 797 -0.20 21.48 -22.14
C TRP A 797 1.29 21.78 -22.30
N ALA A 798 2.12 20.74 -22.36
CA ALA A 798 3.55 20.85 -22.56
C ALA A 798 4.01 19.93 -23.69
N GLU A 799 5.06 20.35 -24.39
CA GLU A 799 5.81 19.53 -25.32
C GLU A 799 7.06 19.01 -24.61
N ARG A 800 7.27 17.71 -24.65
CA ARG A 800 8.50 17.09 -24.21
C ARG A 800 9.37 16.78 -25.42
N SER A 801 10.60 17.29 -25.40
CA SER A 801 11.66 16.95 -26.36
C SER A 801 12.63 15.95 -25.75
N PRO A 802 13.37 15.17 -26.56
CA PRO A 802 14.47 14.36 -26.06
C PRO A 802 15.57 15.24 -25.43
N ASP A 803 16.21 14.75 -24.36
CA ASP A 803 17.30 15.46 -23.70
C ASP A 803 18.58 15.43 -24.55
N ARG A 804 19.46 16.43 -24.34
CA ARG A 804 20.76 16.46 -25.01
C ARG A 804 21.60 15.25 -24.59
N GLY A 805 21.77 14.28 -25.50
CA GLY A 805 22.50 13.03 -25.24
C GLY A 805 21.63 11.77 -25.35
N ASP A 806 20.31 11.91 -25.46
CA ASP A 806 19.43 10.76 -25.71
C ASP A 806 19.68 10.20 -27.13
N ILE A 807 19.85 8.88 -27.20
CA ILE A 807 19.89 8.16 -28.48
C ILE A 807 18.44 7.94 -28.92
N THR A 808 17.99 8.72 -29.89
CA THR A 808 16.64 8.62 -30.45
C THR A 808 16.65 8.02 -31.84
N ALA A 809 15.64 7.22 -32.18
CA ALA A 809 15.48 6.73 -33.54
C ALA A 809 15.20 7.91 -34.49
N GLN A 810 15.92 7.96 -35.61
CA GLN A 810 15.78 8.97 -36.65
C GLN A 810 14.59 8.61 -37.56
N VAL A 811 13.38 8.69 -37.01
CA VAL A 811 12.12 8.45 -37.71
C VAL A 811 11.21 9.66 -37.50
N ILE A 812 10.51 10.06 -38.58
CA ILE A 812 9.52 11.13 -38.48
C ILE A 812 8.36 10.63 -37.62
N THR A 813 8.05 11.39 -36.57
CA THR A 813 6.92 11.12 -35.66
C THR A 813 5.94 12.29 -35.72
N ALA A 814 4.67 12.05 -35.37
CA ALA A 814 3.64 13.08 -35.22
C ALA A 814 2.88 12.85 -33.91
N PRO A 815 3.47 13.27 -32.77
CA PRO A 815 2.90 12.97 -31.45
C PRO A 815 1.58 13.69 -31.19
N ALA A 816 0.64 12.97 -30.56
CA ALA A 816 -0.67 13.46 -30.23
C ALA A 816 -1.10 13.05 -28.81
N ARG A 817 -1.86 13.92 -28.14
CA ARG A 817 -2.51 13.65 -26.87
C ARG A 817 -3.97 14.04 -26.94
N ILE A 818 -4.87 13.08 -26.69
CA ILE A 818 -6.32 13.26 -26.68
C ILE A 818 -6.85 12.84 -25.33
N VAL A 819 -7.62 13.72 -24.68
CA VAL A 819 -8.09 13.56 -23.30
C VAL A 819 -9.55 13.94 -23.20
N ALA A 820 -10.35 13.15 -22.46
CA ALA A 820 -11.66 13.57 -22.02
C ALA A 820 -11.52 14.35 -20.71
N ILE A 821 -12.13 15.51 -20.67
CA ILE A 821 -12.28 16.36 -19.48
C ILE A 821 -13.77 16.42 -19.09
N PRO A 822 -14.14 16.80 -17.86
CA PRO A 822 -15.53 17.02 -17.50
C PRO A 822 -16.23 17.96 -18.49
N LYS A 823 -17.52 17.68 -18.74
CA LYS A 823 -18.32 18.45 -19.70
C LYS A 823 -18.22 19.94 -19.43
N PHE A 824 -17.84 20.70 -20.45
CA PHE A 824 -17.70 22.16 -20.39
C PHE A 824 -18.27 22.82 -21.63
N ALA A 825 -19.30 23.65 -21.43
CA ALA A 825 -20.02 24.32 -22.50
C ALA A 825 -19.43 25.68 -22.89
N GLY A 826 -18.56 26.28 -22.04
CA GLY A 826 -17.94 27.56 -22.25
C GLY A 826 -16.76 27.54 -23.24
N GLU A 827 -16.07 28.67 -23.37
CA GLU A 827 -14.86 28.78 -24.18
C GLU A 827 -13.73 27.94 -23.63
N ILE A 828 -13.03 27.19 -24.50
CA ILE A 828 -11.83 26.42 -24.13
C ILE A 828 -10.62 27.04 -24.83
N ARG A 829 -9.64 27.48 -24.05
CA ARG A 829 -8.37 28.04 -24.52
C ARG A 829 -7.23 27.06 -24.19
N PHE A 830 -6.22 27.02 -25.05
CA PHE A 830 -5.03 26.19 -24.85
C PHE A 830 -3.83 27.09 -24.51
N GLU A 831 -3.15 26.73 -23.43
CA GLU A 831 -1.96 27.43 -22.97
C GLU A 831 -0.78 26.44 -22.96
N LYS A 832 0.24 26.74 -23.79
CA LYS A 832 1.49 25.99 -23.77
C LYS A 832 2.32 26.45 -22.58
N ILE A 833 2.70 25.49 -21.71
CA ILE A 833 3.61 25.75 -20.60
C ILE A 833 4.97 25.14 -20.93
N ASP A 834 6.04 25.90 -20.70
CA ASP A 834 7.40 25.40 -20.86
C ASP A 834 7.73 24.46 -19.67
N LYS A 835 7.75 23.17 -19.95
CA LYS A 835 8.30 22.19 -19.02
C LYS A 835 9.81 22.10 -19.31
N LYS A 836 10.61 22.84 -18.54
CA LYS A 836 12.06 22.64 -18.51
C LYS A 836 12.41 21.29 -17.90
#